data_afed656c11f221a5b5b293a501ad9f85
#
_entry.id   afed656c11f221a5b5b293a501ad9f85
#
_cell.length_a   1.000
_cell.length_b   1.000
_cell.length_c   1.000
_cell.angle_alpha   90.00
_cell.angle_beta   90.00
_cell.angle_gamma   90.00
#
_symmetry.space_group_name_H-M   'P 1'
#
loop_
_entity.id
_entity.type
_entity.pdbx_description
1 polymer ?
#
loop_
_entity_poly.entity_id
_entity_poly.type
_entity_poly.pdbx_seq_one_letter_code
_entity_poly.pdbx_strand_id
1 'polypeptide(L)'
;VPMGRKAAQQRTRVTNALDALRQQIGLTLGAARNAHQAAEDELLRLRLEQLVVSVGLERAADDSRVAEYRADPGMQAVLAWLDSVRSRFYADWADGPQRLRQLVASAAPGPAGRPAGEWLGRLGALDAGDPPELWRIGSATVDGTSVGKPAGTTLTFDVAVPLLEESHLSITSVPRSRPTVDALVEALLMRVLSTFAPGAVKVHLWDVGQLTAVLPNFYALSRTSAVTVHDPTRLVDLLDELAGHIRRIHSHTLQSGHPSLRAMRAATGKRGEPWRVAVLYGNGEDLAPEHLRDLRRVASGALAAGISLILVDVPTVLGGSVETISLLDDRRAVTSMTGSEVVVDLDPPLPAGQVAGAAARLAEAIVTRQGGPRSFHDLLPTEFGREHSARELRAPIGFHEGEPVEIVIGDATPHALIGGPSGSGKTNLLYALLGSLAARYTPDELALYLLDFKEGVSFAGLAPGKKDESWLPHARLVGVNVNTDREFGLALLRFLSDEMRRRSAVAKEFEVTNIAELREQDPHGHWPRIVAVIDEFQYLFAERDSVTAMATALLEDLARRGRSQGIHLVLASQDIAGIEAFWGKPAVFEQCTLRVAMPKARRVLAEANQAAVAAPRWHAVVNHESGVAHGNQLAHIPDASGRDTFPSLQRELWQRYANHGHPRLFDGAVAPRLDRSTAFASLGPEPDRPRALVGQAIEVADNAHSVELSAAPGRNLAVLGTNRPEALSVLDAAARSLALQCEAGAVEFVLGCAVESCLPEVRALSERLATAGHKVTTATGDEIPALVADLADRLPGSTTATFVLLYGVDAALPALEKKEPARASGLDHLRAVLKQGPVRGLHVLGWWRGVARLKDTLGFGGTEDIGAWVALDVQGNELAPFCAGQVVHWSPRPGRALFFDRSTHASPEVTIPFHPPEAADA
;
A
#
# COMPACT_ATOMS: atom_id res chain seq x y z
N VAL A 1 -9.96 -9.24 -35.55
CA VAL A 1 -8.55 -9.36 -35.99
C VAL A 1 -8.27 -8.77 -37.39
N PRO A 2 -9.22 -8.56 -38.32
CA PRO A 2 -8.92 -7.98 -39.65
C PRO A 2 -8.84 -6.44 -39.65
N MET A 3 -9.42 -5.72 -38.69
CA MET A 3 -9.43 -4.24 -38.69
C MET A 3 -8.09 -3.61 -38.34
N GLY A 4 -7.33 -4.18 -37.43
CA GLY A 4 -6.03 -3.61 -37.00
C GLY A 4 -4.95 -3.64 -38.09
N ARG A 5 -4.95 -4.66 -38.95
CA ARG A 5 -4.00 -4.74 -40.07
C ARG A 5 -4.25 -3.70 -41.16
N LYS A 6 -5.52 -3.35 -41.43
CA LYS A 6 -5.87 -2.28 -42.40
C LYS A 6 -5.46 -0.90 -41.90
N ALA A 7 -5.68 -0.60 -40.59
CA ALA A 7 -5.27 0.64 -39.99
C ALA A 7 -3.73 0.81 -39.94
N ALA A 8 -3.00 -0.24 -39.58
CA ALA A 8 -1.53 -0.22 -39.59
C ALA A 8 -0.98 -0.07 -41.02
N GLN A 9 -1.57 -0.74 -42.01
CA GLN A 9 -1.20 -0.58 -43.41
C GLN A 9 -1.54 0.83 -43.95
N GLN A 10 -2.62 1.42 -43.49
CA GLN A 10 -3.00 2.77 -43.88
C GLN A 10 -2.06 3.80 -43.25
N ARG A 11 -1.60 3.61 -42.00
CA ARG A 11 -0.57 4.45 -41.39
C ARG A 11 0.77 4.37 -42.09
N THR A 12 1.24 3.15 -42.34
CA THR A 12 2.49 2.98 -43.11
C THR A 12 2.39 3.64 -44.48
N ARG A 13 1.23 3.61 -45.12
CA ARG A 13 1.00 4.33 -46.39
C ARG A 13 1.03 5.83 -46.21
N VAL A 14 0.46 6.38 -45.12
CA VAL A 14 0.48 7.84 -44.86
C VAL A 14 1.89 8.28 -44.49
N THR A 15 2.61 7.55 -43.64
CA THR A 15 4.00 7.90 -43.31
C THR A 15 4.91 7.79 -44.53
N ASN A 16 4.79 6.74 -45.31
CA ASN A 16 5.54 6.59 -46.55
C ASN A 16 5.16 7.66 -47.59
N ALA A 17 3.88 8.10 -47.63
CA ALA A 17 3.43 9.17 -48.49
C ALA A 17 3.95 10.53 -48.02
N LEU A 18 4.03 10.77 -46.71
CA LEU A 18 4.62 11.99 -46.14
C LEU A 18 6.14 12.05 -46.41
N ASP A 19 6.84 10.96 -46.23
CA ASP A 19 8.26 10.85 -46.49
C ASP A 19 8.56 10.95 -48.00
N ALA A 20 7.74 10.32 -48.82
CA ALA A 20 7.82 10.49 -50.28
C ALA A 20 7.49 11.92 -50.69
N LEU A 21 6.54 12.60 -50.04
CA LEU A 21 6.21 13.98 -50.27
C LEU A 21 7.36 14.90 -49.80
N ARG A 22 7.95 14.68 -48.63
CA ARG A 22 9.15 15.37 -48.15
C ARG A 22 10.31 15.23 -49.14
N GLN A 23 10.56 13.98 -49.58
CA GLN A 23 11.60 13.69 -50.55
C GLN A 23 11.28 14.33 -51.91
N GLN A 24 10.04 14.33 -52.33
CA GLN A 24 9.61 14.94 -53.59
C GLN A 24 9.61 16.46 -53.52
N ILE A 25 9.22 17.08 -52.38
CA ILE A 25 9.37 18.51 -52.15
C ILE A 25 10.85 18.89 -52.13
N GLY A 26 11.70 18.14 -51.43
CA GLY A 26 13.15 18.35 -51.43
C GLY A 26 13.79 18.20 -52.80
N LEU A 27 13.41 17.17 -53.53
CA LEU A 27 13.86 16.94 -54.92
C LEU A 27 13.32 17.98 -55.88
N THR A 28 12.07 18.42 -55.71
CA THR A 28 11.45 19.44 -56.57
C THR A 28 12.03 20.81 -56.29
N LEU A 29 12.26 21.17 -55.01
CA LEU A 29 12.94 22.42 -54.64
C LEU A 29 14.42 22.36 -55.04
N GLY A 30 15.08 21.23 -54.86
CA GLY A 30 16.46 21.04 -55.35
C GLY A 30 16.58 21.10 -56.88
N ALA A 31 15.65 20.46 -57.58
CA ALA A 31 15.58 20.53 -59.04
C ALA A 31 15.19 21.95 -59.53
N ALA A 32 14.28 22.64 -58.82
CA ALA A 32 13.93 24.01 -59.12
C ALA A 32 15.10 24.96 -58.86
N ARG A 33 15.87 24.78 -57.75
CA ARG A 33 17.12 25.53 -57.52
C ARG A 33 18.18 25.27 -58.56
N ASN A 34 18.40 24.02 -58.90
CA ASN A 34 19.37 23.64 -59.91
C ASN A 34 18.95 24.12 -61.29
N ALA A 35 17.64 24.08 -61.61
CA ALA A 35 17.13 24.62 -62.88
C ALA A 35 17.19 26.16 -62.92
N HIS A 36 16.95 26.85 -61.79
CA HIS A 36 17.08 28.29 -61.66
C HIS A 36 18.56 28.70 -61.78
N GLN A 37 19.46 28.01 -61.07
CA GLN A 37 20.90 28.24 -61.14
C GLN A 37 21.46 27.98 -62.55
N ALA A 38 21.04 26.86 -63.16
CA ALA A 38 21.40 26.57 -64.55
C ALA A 38 20.84 27.58 -65.53
N ALA A 39 19.62 28.10 -65.26
CA ALA A 39 19.05 29.20 -66.09
C ALA A 39 19.73 30.56 -65.87
N GLU A 40 20.17 30.86 -64.65
CA GLU A 40 20.98 32.06 -64.33
C GLU A 40 22.36 31.93 -64.94
N ASP A 41 23.02 30.77 -64.83
CA ASP A 41 24.30 30.53 -65.45
C ASP A 41 24.23 30.59 -66.96
N GLU A 42 23.16 30.05 -67.52
CA GLU A 42 22.92 30.16 -68.98
C GLU A 42 22.54 31.55 -69.41
N LEU A 43 21.77 32.27 -68.57
CA LEU A 43 21.46 33.69 -68.82
C LEU A 43 22.72 34.58 -68.72
N LEU A 44 23.59 34.27 -67.80
CA LEU A 44 24.90 34.88 -67.62
C LEU A 44 25.82 34.58 -68.83
N ARG A 45 25.81 33.31 -69.27
CA ARG A 45 26.51 32.90 -70.50
C ARG A 45 25.97 33.60 -71.75
N LEU A 46 24.66 33.68 -71.93
CA LEU A 46 24.02 34.38 -73.01
C LEU A 46 24.27 35.86 -72.91
N ARG A 47 24.30 36.49 -71.72
CA ARG A 47 24.68 37.89 -71.54
C ARG A 47 26.14 38.13 -71.83
N LEU A 48 27.03 37.20 -71.45
CA LEU A 48 28.44 37.31 -71.86
C LEU A 48 28.66 37.12 -73.36
N GLU A 49 27.97 36.12 -73.93
CA GLU A 49 27.93 35.94 -75.40
C GLU A 49 27.35 37.14 -76.14
N GLN A 50 26.25 37.72 -75.57
CA GLN A 50 25.64 38.94 -76.06
C GLN A 50 26.61 40.13 -75.91
N LEU A 51 27.38 40.19 -74.85
CA LEU A 51 28.39 41.25 -74.66
C LEU A 51 29.57 41.04 -75.58
N VAL A 52 30.03 39.82 -75.82
CA VAL A 52 31.07 39.47 -76.77
C VAL A 52 30.60 39.73 -78.17
N VAL A 53 29.32 39.44 -78.50
CA VAL A 53 28.71 39.73 -79.78
C VAL A 53 28.48 41.20 -79.91
N SER A 54 28.07 41.97 -78.89
CA SER A 54 27.89 43.42 -78.96
C SER A 54 29.19 44.17 -79.14
N VAL A 55 30.24 43.70 -78.44
CA VAL A 55 31.60 44.25 -78.64
C VAL A 55 32.14 43.85 -80.01
N GLY A 56 31.69 42.74 -80.60
CA GLY A 56 31.98 42.37 -82.02
C GLY A 56 31.06 43.06 -83.01
N LEU A 57 29.83 43.43 -82.61
CA LEU A 57 28.85 44.10 -83.46
C LEU A 57 28.99 45.62 -83.56
N GLU A 58 29.80 46.22 -82.69
CA GLU A 58 30.28 47.61 -83.01
C GLU A 58 31.07 47.66 -84.34
N ARG A 59 31.35 46.47 -84.89
CA ARG A 59 32.01 46.32 -86.21
C ARG A 59 31.19 45.68 -87.37
N ALA A 60 29.95 45.30 -87.12
CA ALA A 60 29.04 44.83 -88.21
C ALA A 60 27.56 44.88 -87.74
N ALA A 61 26.87 45.90 -88.22
CA ALA A 61 25.43 46.01 -88.12
C ALA A 61 24.77 44.87 -88.96
N ASP A 62 24.30 43.81 -88.36
CA ASP A 62 23.44 42.85 -89.05
C ASP A 62 22.54 42.10 -88.07
N ASP A 63 21.24 42.42 -87.96
CA ASP A 63 20.14 41.85 -87.22
C ASP A 63 19.87 40.38 -87.57
N SER A 64 20.47 39.85 -88.62
CA SER A 64 20.24 38.49 -89.12
C SER A 64 20.80 37.39 -88.22
N ARG A 65 21.86 37.65 -87.47
CA ARG A 65 22.50 36.67 -86.62
C ARG A 65 21.71 36.28 -85.35
N VAL A 66 20.92 37.20 -84.83
CA VAL A 66 20.02 36.93 -83.69
C VAL A 66 18.87 35.99 -84.09
N ALA A 67 18.40 36.14 -85.33
CA ALA A 67 17.41 35.22 -85.89
C ALA A 67 17.95 33.85 -86.20
N GLU A 68 19.23 33.72 -86.64
CA GLU A 68 19.90 32.42 -86.80
C GLU A 68 20.15 31.68 -85.47
N TYR A 69 20.51 32.40 -84.47
CA TYR A 69 20.71 31.81 -83.10
C TYR A 69 19.39 31.30 -82.54
N ARG A 70 18.27 31.94 -82.74
CA ARG A 70 16.92 31.48 -82.38
C ARG A 70 16.45 30.29 -83.22
N ALA A 71 17.01 30.11 -84.40
CA ALA A 71 16.71 29.01 -85.33
C ALA A 71 17.61 27.78 -85.12
N ASP A 72 18.63 27.82 -84.24
CA ASP A 72 19.52 26.74 -83.99
C ASP A 72 18.73 25.55 -83.31
N PRO A 73 18.82 24.34 -83.94
CA PRO A 73 18.14 23.18 -83.40
C PRO A 73 18.53 22.82 -81.93
N GLY A 74 19.74 23.09 -81.52
CA GLY A 74 20.19 22.92 -80.15
C GLY A 74 19.50 23.86 -79.20
N MET A 75 19.39 25.16 -79.56
CA MET A 75 18.69 26.14 -78.76
C MET A 75 17.17 25.87 -78.73
N GLN A 76 16.59 25.43 -79.81
CA GLN A 76 15.19 24.99 -79.84
C GLN A 76 14.93 23.76 -78.91
N ALA A 77 15.85 22.81 -78.87
CA ALA A 77 15.76 21.68 -78.03
C ALA A 77 15.88 22.04 -76.49
N VAL A 78 16.74 23.01 -76.20
CA VAL A 78 16.87 23.53 -74.79
C VAL A 78 15.62 24.33 -74.43
N LEU A 79 15.06 25.14 -75.26
CA LEU A 79 13.81 25.89 -75.03
C LEU A 79 12.64 24.89 -74.81
N ALA A 80 12.52 23.88 -75.67
CA ALA A 80 11.47 22.90 -75.63
C ALA A 80 11.61 22.07 -74.37
N TRP A 81 12.85 21.73 -73.92
CA TRP A 81 13.13 21.04 -72.62
C TRP A 81 12.74 21.96 -71.48
N LEU A 82 13.13 23.20 -71.43
CA LEU A 82 12.73 24.17 -70.42
C LEU A 82 11.21 24.30 -70.28
N ASP A 83 10.50 24.43 -71.44
CA ASP A 83 9.05 24.48 -71.47
C ASP A 83 8.41 23.17 -70.99
N SER A 84 9.01 22.02 -71.26
CA SER A 84 8.57 20.74 -70.78
C SER A 84 8.76 20.60 -69.26
N VAL A 85 9.89 21.03 -68.72
CA VAL A 85 10.18 21.06 -67.27
C VAL A 85 9.24 22.06 -66.59
N ARG A 86 9.05 23.23 -67.17
CA ARG A 86 8.14 24.28 -66.71
C ARG A 86 6.68 23.84 -66.71
N SER A 87 6.23 23.18 -67.79
CA SER A 87 4.87 22.61 -67.84
C SER A 87 4.60 21.50 -66.86
N ARG A 88 5.56 20.58 -66.62
CA ARG A 88 5.46 19.59 -65.59
C ARG A 88 5.44 20.20 -64.19
N PHE A 89 6.32 21.13 -63.93
CA PHE A 89 6.33 21.87 -62.69
C PHE A 89 4.99 22.56 -62.42
N TYR A 90 4.40 23.21 -63.43
CA TYR A 90 3.11 23.88 -63.30
C TYR A 90 1.95 22.90 -63.12
N ALA A 91 2.00 21.72 -63.72
CA ALA A 91 1.00 20.69 -63.51
C ALA A 91 1.08 20.14 -62.09
N ASP A 92 2.29 19.79 -61.65
CA ASP A 92 2.52 19.30 -60.26
C ASP A 92 2.19 20.38 -59.24
N TRP A 93 2.49 21.64 -59.53
CA TRP A 93 2.11 22.80 -58.69
C TRP A 93 0.58 22.98 -58.63
N ALA A 94 -0.15 22.75 -59.69
CA ALA A 94 -1.61 22.94 -59.72
C ALA A 94 -2.32 21.89 -58.85
N ASP A 95 -1.82 20.64 -58.79
CA ASP A 95 -2.39 19.54 -58.01
C ASP A 95 -1.83 19.41 -56.59
N GLY A 96 -0.60 19.89 -56.39
CA GLY A 96 0.11 19.82 -55.10
C GLY A 96 -0.67 20.41 -53.91
N PRO A 97 -1.25 21.61 -54.07
CA PRO A 97 -2.02 22.24 -53.00
C PRO A 97 -3.24 21.46 -52.56
N GLN A 98 -3.92 20.81 -53.48
CA GLN A 98 -5.09 20.00 -53.15
C GLN A 98 -4.69 18.69 -52.45
N ARG A 99 -3.62 18.07 -52.92
CA ARG A 99 -3.05 16.87 -52.26
C ARG A 99 -2.54 17.20 -50.89
N LEU A 100 -1.83 18.31 -50.69
CA LEU A 100 -1.34 18.76 -49.39
C LEU A 100 -2.49 19.03 -48.42
N ARG A 101 -3.54 19.75 -48.85
CA ARG A 101 -4.74 19.95 -48.01
C ARG A 101 -5.43 18.65 -47.65
N GLN A 102 -5.54 17.68 -48.55
CA GLN A 102 -6.11 16.37 -48.24
C GLN A 102 -5.26 15.57 -47.26
N LEU A 103 -3.94 15.61 -47.39
CA LEU A 103 -3.03 14.95 -46.44
C LEU A 103 -3.09 15.58 -45.08
N VAL A 104 -3.03 16.90 -44.97
CA VAL A 104 -3.16 17.60 -43.67
C VAL A 104 -4.52 17.33 -43.07
N ALA A 105 -5.61 17.36 -43.83
CA ALA A 105 -6.95 17.07 -43.34
C ALA A 105 -7.10 15.61 -42.85
N SER A 106 -6.41 14.65 -43.46
CA SER A 106 -6.41 13.27 -43.00
C SER A 106 -5.54 13.04 -41.78
N ALA A 107 -4.41 13.71 -41.65
CA ALA A 107 -3.47 13.62 -40.54
C ALA A 107 -3.88 14.48 -39.33
N ALA A 108 -4.70 15.49 -39.52
CA ALA A 108 -5.20 16.40 -38.50
C ALA A 108 -6.76 16.49 -38.53
N PRO A 109 -7.46 15.38 -38.19
CA PRO A 109 -8.92 15.36 -38.20
C PRO A 109 -9.50 16.17 -37.01
N GLY A 110 -10.71 16.69 -37.22
CA GLY A 110 -11.49 17.36 -36.18
C GLY A 110 -10.81 18.60 -35.58
N PRO A 111 -10.79 18.75 -34.26
CA PRO A 111 -10.16 19.88 -33.57
C PRO A 111 -8.68 20.07 -33.89
N ALA A 112 -7.97 19.00 -34.23
CA ALA A 112 -6.55 19.03 -34.53
C ALA A 112 -6.22 19.91 -35.74
N GLY A 113 -7.04 19.91 -36.81
CA GLY A 113 -6.75 20.60 -38.08
C GLY A 113 -7.69 21.74 -38.42
N ARG A 114 -8.90 21.82 -37.85
CA ARG A 114 -9.89 22.81 -38.21
C ARG A 114 -9.62 24.19 -37.59
N PRO A 115 -10.08 25.30 -38.21
CA PRO A 115 -10.06 26.61 -37.57
C PRO A 115 -10.82 26.65 -36.25
N ALA A 116 -10.40 27.52 -35.33
CA ALA A 116 -10.91 27.56 -33.94
C ALA A 116 -12.44 27.74 -33.85
N GLY A 117 -13.02 28.53 -34.70
CA GLY A 117 -14.48 28.78 -34.72
C GLY A 117 -15.34 27.55 -35.02
N GLU A 118 -14.76 26.51 -35.59
CA GLU A 118 -15.51 25.28 -35.93
C GLU A 118 -15.61 24.26 -34.83
N TRP A 119 -14.70 24.27 -33.84
CA TRP A 119 -14.64 23.23 -32.80
C TRP A 119 -14.68 23.76 -31.35
N LEU A 120 -14.16 24.96 -31.06
CA LEU A 120 -13.99 25.45 -29.69
C LEU A 120 -15.31 25.55 -28.90
N GLY A 121 -16.43 25.78 -29.58
CA GLY A 121 -17.77 25.74 -28.95
C GLY A 121 -18.43 24.38 -28.89
N ARG A 122 -17.85 23.35 -29.51
CA ARG A 122 -18.44 22.01 -29.68
C ARG A 122 -17.52 20.95 -29.04
N LEU A 123 -17.45 20.96 -27.71
CA LEU A 123 -16.82 19.89 -26.99
C LEU A 123 -17.75 18.66 -27.06
N GLY A 124 -17.61 17.87 -28.06
CA GLY A 124 -18.36 16.62 -28.21
C GLY A 124 -17.38 15.51 -28.52
N ALA A 125 -17.53 14.45 -27.78
CA ALA A 125 -16.80 13.22 -27.87
C ALA A 125 -16.51 12.84 -29.33
N LEU A 126 -15.28 13.05 -29.74
CA LEU A 126 -14.73 12.16 -30.72
C LEU A 126 -14.39 10.89 -29.92
N ASP A 127 -15.16 9.84 -30.18
CA ASP A 127 -14.76 8.52 -29.74
C ASP A 127 -13.28 8.32 -30.06
N ALA A 128 -12.57 7.65 -29.16
CA ALA A 128 -11.13 7.46 -29.21
C ALA A 128 -10.70 6.71 -30.48
N GLY A 129 -10.76 7.43 -31.59
CA GLY A 129 -10.07 7.08 -32.83
C GLY A 129 -8.57 7.18 -32.62
N ASP A 130 -7.82 6.84 -33.65
CA ASP A 130 -6.38 7.06 -33.66
C ASP A 130 -6.05 8.53 -33.42
N PRO A 131 -5.05 8.86 -32.59
CA PRO A 131 -4.68 10.25 -32.35
C PRO A 131 -4.25 10.90 -33.66
N PRO A 132 -4.60 12.18 -33.83
CA PRO A 132 -4.07 12.97 -34.92
C PRO A 132 -2.55 12.94 -34.96
N GLU A 133 -1.97 12.77 -36.13
CA GLU A 133 -0.52 12.80 -36.32
C GLU A 133 -0.01 14.25 -36.35
N LEU A 134 -0.83 15.15 -36.88
CA LEU A 134 -0.51 16.58 -37.03
C LEU A 134 -1.50 17.47 -36.30
N TRP A 135 -1.00 18.61 -35.84
CA TRP A 135 -1.74 19.62 -35.09
C TRP A 135 -1.53 20.99 -35.70
N ARG A 136 -2.60 21.63 -36.15
CA ARG A 136 -2.60 22.92 -36.82
C ARG A 136 -2.01 24.02 -35.96
N ILE A 137 -1.12 24.81 -36.53
CA ILE A 137 -0.51 26.01 -35.92
C ILE A 137 -0.82 27.30 -36.67
N GLY A 138 -1.19 27.20 -37.94
CA GLY A 138 -1.42 28.37 -38.78
C GLY A 138 -1.59 28.03 -40.25
N SER A 139 -1.25 28.95 -41.09
CA SER A 139 -1.25 28.79 -42.55
C SER A 139 0.00 29.41 -43.17
N ALA A 140 0.41 28.90 -44.29
CA ALA A 140 1.49 29.48 -45.07
C ALA A 140 0.99 29.91 -46.43
N THR A 141 1.51 31.05 -46.90
CA THR A 141 1.27 31.57 -48.24
C THR A 141 2.58 31.63 -48.98
N VAL A 142 2.66 30.94 -50.08
CA VAL A 142 3.82 30.95 -50.97
C VAL A 142 3.45 31.73 -52.21
N ASP A 143 4.27 32.73 -52.51
CA ASP A 143 4.09 33.52 -53.73
C ASP A 143 4.65 32.75 -54.96
N GLY A 144 3.85 32.60 -55.95
CA GLY A 144 4.22 31.96 -57.23
C GLY A 144 5.35 32.63 -57.95
N THR A 145 5.66 33.90 -57.67
CA THR A 145 6.80 34.59 -58.27
C THR A 145 8.15 34.01 -57.86
N SER A 146 8.23 33.45 -56.62
CA SER A 146 9.45 32.78 -56.16
C SER A 146 9.74 31.49 -56.95
N VAL A 147 8.79 30.97 -57.68
CA VAL A 147 8.89 29.78 -58.53
C VAL A 147 8.60 30.06 -60.00
N GLY A 148 8.74 31.32 -60.41
CA GLY A 148 8.68 31.69 -61.78
C GLY A 148 7.25 31.88 -62.44
N LYS A 149 6.21 31.96 -61.56
CA LYS A 149 4.84 32.24 -61.97
C LYS A 149 4.56 33.77 -62.04
N PRO A 150 3.54 34.23 -62.82
CA PRO A 150 3.16 35.64 -62.83
C PRO A 150 2.85 36.18 -61.43
N ALA A 151 3.18 37.44 -61.18
CA ALA A 151 2.82 38.15 -59.99
C ALA A 151 1.32 38.06 -59.72
N GLY A 152 0.98 37.71 -58.42
CA GLY A 152 -0.40 37.51 -58.00
C GLY A 152 -0.87 36.05 -57.90
N THR A 153 -0.03 35.04 -58.26
CA THR A 153 -0.36 33.62 -58.04
C THR A 153 0.12 33.21 -56.66
N THR A 154 -0.74 33.26 -55.69
CA THR A 154 -0.43 32.83 -54.31
C THR A 154 -1.06 31.48 -54.03
N LEU A 155 -0.35 30.66 -53.25
CA LEU A 155 -0.80 29.40 -52.74
C LEU A 155 -0.86 29.48 -51.22
N THR A 156 -2.05 29.32 -50.66
CA THR A 156 -2.22 29.24 -49.20
C THR A 156 -2.62 27.83 -48.78
N PHE A 157 -1.98 27.30 -47.78
CA PHE A 157 -2.27 25.99 -47.20
C PHE A 157 -2.13 26.00 -45.68
N ASP A 158 -2.83 25.08 -45.01
CA ASP A 158 -2.77 24.88 -43.57
C ASP A 158 -1.45 24.24 -43.18
N VAL A 159 -0.83 24.76 -42.11
CA VAL A 159 0.39 24.24 -41.53
C VAL A 159 0.08 23.60 -40.20
N ALA A 160 0.53 22.38 -40.04
CA ALA A 160 0.37 21.62 -38.84
C ALA A 160 1.70 20.94 -38.48
N VAL A 161 1.92 20.68 -37.18
CA VAL A 161 3.15 20.10 -36.66
C VAL A 161 2.84 18.76 -35.96
N PRO A 162 3.77 17.78 -35.97
CA PRO A 162 3.61 16.55 -35.23
C PRO A 162 3.73 16.82 -33.73
N LEU A 163 2.87 16.15 -32.92
CA LEU A 163 2.84 16.22 -31.47
C LEU A 163 2.33 14.89 -30.93
N LEU A 164 2.27 14.75 -29.62
CA LEU A 164 1.98 13.49 -28.92
C LEU A 164 2.91 12.38 -29.42
N GLU A 165 2.70 11.20 -29.25
CA GLU A 165 3.56 10.05 -29.58
C GLU A 165 4.41 10.16 -30.88
N GLU A 166 4.24 11.24 -31.66
CA GLU A 166 4.98 11.46 -32.91
C GLU A 166 6.27 12.27 -32.71
N SER A 167 6.21 13.34 -31.93
CA SER A 167 7.34 14.26 -31.75
C SER A 167 7.26 15.04 -30.43
N HIS A 168 8.41 15.49 -29.96
CA HIS A 168 8.53 16.64 -29.07
C HIS A 168 8.45 17.93 -29.86
N LEU A 169 8.16 19.04 -29.18
CA LEU A 169 8.11 20.38 -29.81
C LEU A 169 9.08 21.30 -29.08
N SER A 170 9.89 22.01 -29.84
CA SER A 170 10.77 23.08 -29.35
C SER A 170 10.38 24.38 -29.98
N ILE A 171 9.99 25.38 -29.18
CA ILE A 171 9.56 26.70 -29.62
C ILE A 171 10.62 27.71 -29.20
N THR A 172 11.11 28.49 -30.16
CA THR A 172 12.04 29.59 -29.90
C THR A 172 11.33 30.91 -30.17
N SER A 173 11.28 31.76 -29.15
CA SER A 173 10.66 33.08 -29.25
C SER A 173 11.65 34.14 -29.69
N VAL A 174 11.10 35.31 -30.08
CA VAL A 174 11.88 36.54 -30.28
C VAL A 174 11.45 37.58 -29.23
N PRO A 175 12.23 38.61 -28.97
CA PRO A 175 11.83 39.66 -28.05
C PRO A 175 10.41 40.16 -28.30
N ARG A 176 9.57 40.20 -27.26
CA ARG A 176 8.15 40.64 -27.29
C ARG A 176 7.15 39.64 -27.87
N SER A 177 7.57 38.46 -28.35
CA SER A 177 6.65 37.45 -28.90
C SER A 177 6.11 36.46 -27.86
N ARG A 178 6.42 36.61 -26.56
CA ARG A 178 5.92 35.73 -25.50
C ARG A 178 4.39 35.59 -25.53
N PRO A 179 3.56 36.64 -25.69
CA PRO A 179 2.10 36.49 -25.77
C PRO A 179 1.66 35.59 -26.92
N THR A 180 2.36 35.65 -28.06
CA THR A 180 2.10 34.81 -29.23
C THR A 180 2.45 33.34 -28.94
N VAL A 181 3.56 33.09 -28.28
CA VAL A 181 3.96 31.74 -27.89
C VAL A 181 2.95 31.16 -26.88
N ASP A 182 2.53 31.95 -25.89
CA ASP A 182 1.51 31.53 -24.94
C ASP A 182 0.19 31.19 -25.61
N ALA A 183 -0.24 32.02 -26.60
CA ALA A 183 -1.43 31.75 -27.41
C ALA A 183 -1.29 30.50 -28.29
N LEU A 184 -0.12 30.28 -28.88
CA LEU A 184 0.18 29.07 -29.65
C LEU A 184 0.11 27.82 -28.79
N VAL A 185 0.75 27.83 -27.62
CA VAL A 185 0.73 26.71 -26.68
C VAL A 185 -0.69 26.47 -26.14
N GLU A 186 -1.42 27.55 -25.79
CA GLU A 186 -2.81 27.45 -25.37
C GLU A 186 -3.69 26.81 -26.44
N ALA A 187 -3.53 27.23 -27.69
CA ALA A 187 -4.28 26.70 -28.85
C ALA A 187 -3.96 25.22 -29.07
N LEU A 188 -2.69 24.83 -29.03
CA LEU A 188 -2.28 23.42 -29.15
C LEU A 188 -2.84 22.56 -28.03
N LEU A 189 -2.72 22.98 -26.77
CA LEU A 189 -3.25 22.23 -25.61
C LEU A 189 -4.78 22.13 -25.68
N MET A 190 -5.49 23.19 -26.04
CA MET A 190 -6.94 23.14 -26.20
C MET A 190 -7.36 22.20 -27.35
N ARG A 191 -6.63 22.17 -28.45
CA ARG A 191 -6.87 21.22 -29.54
C ARG A 191 -6.70 19.79 -29.05
N VAL A 192 -5.60 19.50 -28.31
CA VAL A 192 -5.31 18.19 -27.73
C VAL A 192 -6.41 17.79 -26.76
N LEU A 193 -6.74 18.63 -25.77
CA LEU A 193 -7.76 18.35 -24.76
C LEU A 193 -9.17 18.18 -25.34
N SER A 194 -9.49 18.87 -26.45
CA SER A 194 -10.79 18.79 -27.11
C SER A 194 -10.92 17.61 -28.09
N THR A 195 -9.81 17.02 -28.51
CA THR A 195 -9.79 15.89 -29.44
C THR A 195 -10.11 14.57 -28.74
N PHE A 196 -9.72 14.43 -27.48
CA PHE A 196 -9.89 13.19 -26.74
C PHE A 196 -11.02 13.25 -25.73
N ALA A 197 -11.44 12.10 -25.27
CA ALA A 197 -12.40 11.99 -24.18
C ALA A 197 -11.90 12.74 -22.93
N PRO A 198 -12.79 13.39 -22.15
CA PRO A 198 -12.41 14.11 -20.94
C PRO A 198 -11.60 13.21 -19.99
N GLY A 199 -10.43 13.70 -19.53
CA GLY A 199 -9.50 12.96 -18.68
C GLY A 199 -8.50 12.04 -19.39
N ALA A 200 -8.62 11.84 -20.70
CA ALA A 200 -7.68 11.02 -21.47
C ALA A 200 -6.31 11.68 -21.72
N VAL A 201 -6.19 12.98 -21.41
CA VAL A 201 -4.95 13.75 -21.56
C VAL A 201 -4.61 14.42 -20.25
N LYS A 202 -3.33 14.35 -19.84
CA LYS A 202 -2.76 15.08 -18.70
C LYS A 202 -1.74 16.08 -19.18
N VAL A 203 -1.81 17.29 -18.65
CA VAL A 203 -0.91 18.39 -18.98
C VAL A 203 -0.13 18.78 -17.73
N HIS A 204 1.19 18.84 -17.85
CA HIS A 204 2.10 19.35 -16.82
C HIS A 204 2.65 20.69 -17.30
N LEU A 205 2.54 21.73 -16.49
CA LEU A 205 3.03 23.07 -16.79
C LEU A 205 4.13 23.45 -15.79
N TRP A 206 5.26 23.87 -16.31
CA TRP A 206 6.37 24.41 -15.54
C TRP A 206 6.90 25.69 -16.22
N ASP A 207 7.10 26.75 -15.44
CA ASP A 207 7.65 28.03 -15.94
C ASP A 207 8.65 28.60 -14.94
N VAL A 208 9.90 28.76 -15.33
CA VAL A 208 10.98 29.28 -14.48
C VAL A 208 10.73 30.71 -14.02
N GLY A 209 10.01 31.51 -14.80
CA GLY A 209 9.80 32.93 -14.53
C GLY A 209 8.49 33.29 -13.83
N GLN A 210 7.57 32.34 -13.61
CA GLN A 210 6.24 32.65 -13.07
C GLN A 210 5.81 31.68 -11.99
N LEU A 211 5.49 32.21 -10.80
CA LEU A 211 4.93 31.48 -9.66
C LEU A 211 3.44 31.13 -9.83
N THR A 212 2.75 31.76 -10.78
CA THR A 212 1.31 31.58 -11.02
C THR A 212 1.07 30.86 -12.35
N ALA A 213 -0.17 30.38 -12.55
CA ALA A 213 -0.55 29.62 -13.72
C ALA A 213 -0.15 30.31 -15.02
N VAL A 214 0.68 29.66 -15.82
CA VAL A 214 1.16 30.12 -17.13
C VAL A 214 0.02 30.38 -18.10
N LEU A 215 -1.06 29.61 -17.97
CA LEU A 215 -2.24 29.68 -18.84
C LEU A 215 -3.50 29.97 -18.02
N PRO A 216 -3.83 31.26 -17.74
CA PRO A 216 -4.93 31.62 -16.84
C PRO A 216 -6.30 31.12 -17.29
N ASN A 217 -6.52 30.91 -18.60
CA ASN A 217 -7.76 30.36 -19.13
C ASN A 217 -7.99 28.89 -18.77
N PHE A 218 -6.95 28.18 -18.28
CA PHE A 218 -7.00 26.78 -17.86
C PHE A 218 -7.26 26.60 -16.36
N TYR A 219 -7.58 27.66 -15.63
CA TYR A 219 -7.80 27.61 -14.20
C TYR A 219 -8.83 26.54 -13.77
N ALA A 220 -9.92 26.38 -14.52
CA ALA A 220 -10.90 25.35 -14.22
C ALA A 220 -10.32 23.93 -14.34
N LEU A 221 -9.44 23.68 -15.32
CA LEU A 221 -8.77 22.39 -15.53
C LEU A 221 -7.68 22.12 -14.49
N SER A 222 -7.01 23.15 -13.97
CA SER A 222 -6.00 22.97 -12.90
C SER A 222 -6.61 22.51 -11.56
N ARG A 223 -7.93 22.60 -11.42
CA ARG A 223 -8.68 22.05 -10.28
C ARG A 223 -9.04 20.57 -10.45
N THR A 224 -8.74 20.03 -11.62
CA THR A 224 -8.89 18.60 -11.94
C THR A 224 -7.51 17.95 -12.08
N SER A 225 -7.48 16.64 -12.28
CA SER A 225 -6.24 15.92 -12.57
C SER A 225 -5.73 16.10 -14.01
N ALA A 226 -6.42 16.88 -14.84
CA ALA A 226 -6.05 17.05 -16.25
C ALA A 226 -4.91 18.05 -16.45
N VAL A 227 -4.77 19.06 -15.58
CA VAL A 227 -3.71 20.06 -15.67
C VAL A 227 -3.03 20.23 -14.32
N THR A 228 -1.73 19.95 -14.26
CA THR A 228 -0.89 20.13 -13.08
C THR A 228 0.09 21.27 -13.31
N VAL A 229 0.09 22.26 -12.44
CA VAL A 229 1.07 23.36 -12.45
C VAL A 229 2.15 23.04 -11.41
N HIS A 230 3.39 23.00 -11.86
CA HIS A 230 4.55 22.68 -11.01
C HIS A 230 5.23 23.95 -10.49
N ASP A 231 5.80 23.85 -9.29
CA ASP A 231 6.58 24.92 -8.66
C ASP A 231 7.81 25.23 -9.53
N PRO A 232 8.04 26.51 -9.88
CA PRO A 232 9.20 26.93 -10.68
C PRO A 232 10.54 26.47 -10.12
N THR A 233 10.68 26.41 -8.79
CA THR A 233 11.94 26.03 -8.10
C THR A 233 12.16 24.51 -8.05
N ARG A 234 11.17 23.70 -8.45
CA ARG A 234 11.16 22.23 -8.28
C ARG A 234 11.06 21.48 -9.60
N LEU A 235 11.87 21.87 -10.58
CA LEU A 235 11.93 21.18 -11.88
C LEU A 235 12.25 19.67 -11.70
N VAL A 236 13.08 19.33 -10.73
CA VAL A 236 13.46 17.95 -10.42
C VAL A 236 12.23 17.07 -10.16
N ASP A 237 11.25 17.59 -9.43
CA ASP A 237 10.03 16.83 -9.10
C ASP A 237 9.24 16.46 -10.37
N LEU A 238 9.12 17.40 -11.32
CA LEU A 238 8.50 17.13 -12.61
C LEU A 238 9.27 16.08 -13.41
N LEU A 239 10.60 16.24 -13.50
CA LEU A 239 11.44 15.29 -14.24
C LEU A 239 11.42 13.90 -13.63
N ASP A 240 11.42 13.80 -12.28
CA ASP A 240 11.31 12.53 -11.56
C ASP A 240 9.93 11.87 -11.75
N GLU A 241 8.85 12.66 -11.75
CA GLU A 241 7.50 12.16 -12.04
C GLU A 241 7.43 11.57 -13.44
N LEU A 242 7.92 12.31 -14.45
CA LEU A 242 7.94 11.84 -15.84
C LEU A 242 8.83 10.60 -16.00
N ALA A 243 10.02 10.58 -15.39
CA ALA A 243 10.92 9.42 -15.42
C ALA A 243 10.31 8.21 -14.70
N GLY A 244 9.60 8.43 -13.60
CA GLY A 244 8.85 7.40 -12.88
C GLY A 244 7.74 6.80 -13.74
N HIS A 245 6.98 7.64 -14.43
CA HIS A 245 5.97 7.19 -15.38
C HIS A 245 6.57 6.34 -16.50
N ILE A 246 7.67 6.79 -17.14
CA ILE A 246 8.36 6.03 -18.18
C ILE A 246 8.78 4.65 -17.67
N ARG A 247 9.38 4.58 -16.48
CA ARG A 247 9.79 3.31 -15.87
C ARG A 247 8.59 2.40 -15.63
N ARG A 248 7.50 2.91 -15.06
CA ARG A 248 6.28 2.15 -14.80
C ARG A 248 5.68 1.59 -16.09
N ILE A 249 5.61 2.39 -17.15
CA ILE A 249 5.12 1.94 -18.45
C ILE A 249 5.97 0.80 -19.01
N HIS A 250 7.29 0.95 -19.01
CA HIS A 250 8.17 -0.09 -19.52
C HIS A 250 8.20 -1.35 -18.65
N SER A 251 8.13 -1.22 -17.31
CA SER A 251 8.23 -2.37 -16.41
C SER A 251 6.92 -3.12 -16.21
N HIS A 252 5.75 -2.48 -16.38
CA HIS A 252 4.46 -3.11 -16.10
C HIS A 252 3.54 -3.18 -17.31
N THR A 253 3.43 -2.07 -18.09
CA THR A 253 2.43 -2.00 -19.16
C THR A 253 2.93 -2.63 -20.46
N LEU A 254 4.21 -2.50 -20.79
CA LEU A 254 4.82 -3.00 -22.04
C LEU A 254 5.49 -4.38 -21.89
N GLN A 255 5.32 -5.07 -20.76
CA GLN A 255 5.88 -6.42 -20.51
C GLN A 255 5.48 -7.46 -21.56
N SER A 256 4.37 -7.25 -22.29
CA SER A 256 3.90 -8.11 -23.36
C SER A 256 4.71 -8.02 -24.66
N GLY A 257 5.86 -7.33 -24.68
CA GLY A 257 6.77 -7.25 -25.84
C GLY A 257 6.44 -6.13 -26.83
N HIS A 258 5.62 -5.17 -26.47
CA HIS A 258 5.36 -3.99 -27.29
C HIS A 258 6.44 -2.90 -27.08
N PRO A 259 6.95 -2.26 -28.17
CA PRO A 259 8.00 -1.25 -28.04
C PRO A 259 7.47 0.11 -27.54
N SER A 260 6.15 0.36 -27.57
CA SER A 260 5.53 1.61 -27.14
C SER A 260 4.05 1.43 -26.84
N LEU A 261 3.45 2.39 -26.12
CA LEU A 261 2.00 2.44 -25.90
C LEU A 261 1.23 2.54 -27.23
N ARG A 262 1.77 3.23 -28.22
CA ARG A 262 1.20 3.28 -29.58
C ARG A 262 1.16 1.88 -30.23
N ALA A 263 2.27 1.15 -30.19
CA ALA A 263 2.32 -0.21 -30.74
C ALA A 263 1.39 -1.17 -29.99
N MET A 264 1.31 -1.06 -28.68
CA MET A 264 0.38 -1.83 -27.86
C MET A 264 -1.07 -1.53 -28.23
N ARG A 265 -1.44 -0.26 -28.37
CA ARG A 265 -2.79 0.13 -28.79
C ARG A 265 -3.13 -0.37 -30.18
N ALA A 266 -2.21 -0.26 -31.13
CA ALA A 266 -2.39 -0.78 -32.49
C ALA A 266 -2.66 -2.30 -32.50
N ALA A 267 -2.04 -3.05 -31.57
CA ALA A 267 -2.22 -4.49 -31.43
C ALA A 267 -3.48 -4.88 -30.66
N THR A 268 -3.84 -4.14 -29.63
CA THR A 268 -4.92 -4.52 -28.68
C THR A 268 -6.23 -3.74 -28.88
N GLY A 269 -6.20 -2.63 -29.62
CA GLY A 269 -7.33 -1.71 -29.77
C GLY A 269 -7.63 -0.87 -28.53
N LYS A 270 -6.86 -1.05 -27.44
CA LYS A 270 -7.08 -0.35 -26.16
C LYS A 270 -5.85 0.45 -25.76
N ARG A 271 -6.09 1.61 -25.14
CA ARG A 271 -5.08 2.38 -24.44
C ARG A 271 -5.43 2.45 -22.96
N GLY A 272 -4.60 1.85 -22.13
CA GLY A 272 -4.79 1.84 -20.67
C GLY A 272 -4.23 3.05 -19.94
N GLU A 273 -3.51 3.94 -20.64
CA GLU A 273 -2.81 5.09 -20.04
C GLU A 273 -3.16 6.39 -20.75
N PRO A 274 -3.37 7.49 -20.01
CA PRO A 274 -3.61 8.80 -20.61
C PRO A 274 -2.37 9.31 -21.36
N TRP A 275 -2.60 10.14 -22.39
CA TRP A 275 -1.50 10.91 -22.99
C TRP A 275 -1.02 11.97 -22.02
N ARG A 276 0.27 12.26 -22.04
CA ARG A 276 0.88 13.31 -21.22
C ARG A 276 1.56 14.33 -22.09
N VAL A 277 1.30 15.61 -21.80
CA VAL A 277 2.00 16.73 -22.43
C VAL A 277 2.65 17.55 -21.34
N ALA A 278 3.98 17.64 -21.35
CA ALA A 278 4.70 18.47 -20.39
C ALA A 278 5.23 19.72 -21.11
N VAL A 279 4.79 20.89 -20.68
CA VAL A 279 5.21 22.19 -21.21
C VAL A 279 6.19 22.82 -20.23
N LEU A 280 7.39 23.12 -20.71
CA LEU A 280 8.49 23.73 -19.96
C LEU A 280 8.87 25.07 -20.56
N TYR A 281 8.67 26.12 -19.81
CA TYR A 281 9.09 27.47 -20.19
C TYR A 281 10.42 27.82 -19.50
N GLY A 282 11.49 27.93 -20.28
CA GLY A 282 12.85 28.20 -19.81
C GLY A 282 13.22 29.68 -19.84
N ASN A 283 12.46 30.54 -20.53
CA ASN A 283 12.73 31.96 -20.68
C ASN A 283 14.14 32.31 -21.23
N GLY A 284 14.80 31.38 -21.90
CA GLY A 284 16.17 31.52 -22.37
C GLY A 284 17.25 31.37 -21.29
N GLU A 285 16.86 31.00 -20.05
CA GLU A 285 17.81 30.77 -18.98
C GLU A 285 18.49 29.40 -19.11
N ASP A 286 19.76 29.33 -18.77
CA ASP A 286 20.50 28.08 -18.74
C ASP A 286 20.05 27.23 -17.56
N LEU A 287 19.47 26.06 -17.83
CA LEU A 287 19.18 25.08 -16.79
C LEU A 287 20.46 24.46 -16.26
N ALA A 288 20.46 24.08 -15.00
CA ALA A 288 21.59 23.36 -14.39
C ALA A 288 21.96 22.10 -15.20
N PRO A 289 23.26 21.76 -15.32
CA PRO A 289 23.73 20.64 -16.14
C PRO A 289 23.07 19.29 -15.78
N GLU A 290 22.73 19.08 -14.51
CA GLU A 290 22.00 17.90 -14.05
C GLU A 290 20.57 17.88 -14.59
N HIS A 291 19.85 18.99 -14.54
CA HIS A 291 18.50 19.10 -15.08
C HIS A 291 18.45 18.85 -16.59
N LEU A 292 19.43 19.38 -17.32
CA LEU A 292 19.56 19.13 -18.76
C LEU A 292 19.82 17.65 -19.07
N ARG A 293 20.64 16.96 -18.25
CA ARG A 293 20.88 15.52 -18.42
C ARG A 293 19.60 14.72 -18.17
N ASP A 294 18.86 15.04 -17.10
CA ASP A 294 17.62 14.36 -16.76
C ASP A 294 16.52 14.65 -17.79
N LEU A 295 16.39 15.87 -18.25
CA LEU A 295 15.47 16.25 -19.33
C LEU A 295 15.76 15.47 -20.63
N ARG A 296 17.03 15.34 -21.02
CA ARG A 296 17.43 14.54 -22.21
C ARG A 296 17.14 13.06 -22.02
N ARG A 297 17.36 12.53 -20.80
CA ARG A 297 17.04 11.15 -20.46
C ARG A 297 15.54 10.89 -20.50
N VAL A 298 14.74 11.80 -19.95
CA VAL A 298 13.27 11.74 -20.05
C VAL A 298 12.84 11.78 -21.52
N ALA A 299 13.33 12.74 -22.31
CA ALA A 299 12.96 12.88 -23.71
C ALA A 299 13.22 11.60 -24.53
N SER A 300 14.32 10.91 -24.28
CA SER A 300 14.69 9.70 -25.04
C SER A 300 13.70 8.54 -24.88
N GLY A 301 12.96 8.45 -23.77
CA GLY A 301 11.96 7.39 -23.52
C GLY A 301 10.52 7.86 -23.53
N ALA A 302 10.30 9.16 -23.57
CA ALA A 302 9.01 9.78 -23.33
C ALA A 302 7.95 9.42 -24.38
N LEU A 303 8.25 9.52 -25.67
CA LEU A 303 7.30 9.23 -26.75
C LEU A 303 6.79 7.80 -26.71
N ALA A 304 7.66 6.83 -26.43
CA ALA A 304 7.26 5.43 -26.28
C ALA A 304 6.30 5.20 -25.10
N ALA A 305 6.45 6.01 -24.04
CA ALA A 305 5.59 5.98 -22.84
C ALA A 305 4.39 6.96 -22.92
N GLY A 306 4.10 7.52 -24.09
CA GLY A 306 2.96 8.41 -24.32
C GLY A 306 3.13 9.82 -23.76
N ILE A 307 4.36 10.28 -23.58
CA ILE A 307 4.69 11.62 -23.10
C ILE A 307 5.28 12.44 -24.24
N SER A 308 4.75 13.66 -24.48
CA SER A 308 5.36 14.65 -25.36
C SER A 308 5.79 15.88 -24.58
N LEU A 309 6.94 16.41 -24.93
CA LEU A 309 7.49 17.62 -24.33
C LEU A 309 7.25 18.81 -25.28
N ILE A 310 6.81 19.94 -24.76
CA ILE A 310 6.80 21.22 -25.42
C ILE A 310 7.79 22.12 -24.67
N LEU A 311 8.93 22.40 -25.27
CA LEU A 311 9.96 23.26 -24.71
C LEU A 311 9.83 24.65 -25.30
N VAL A 312 9.69 25.66 -24.46
CA VAL A 312 9.63 27.07 -24.86
C VAL A 312 10.87 27.78 -24.33
N ASP A 313 11.71 28.26 -25.21
CA ASP A 313 12.95 28.97 -24.88
C ASP A 313 13.84 28.22 -23.86
N VAL A 314 13.89 26.92 -23.99
CA VAL A 314 14.82 26.05 -23.22
C VAL A 314 16.05 25.83 -24.11
N PRO A 315 17.23 26.31 -23.73
CA PRO A 315 18.45 26.21 -24.56
C PRO A 315 19.04 24.80 -24.49
N THR A 316 18.38 23.86 -25.15
CA THR A 316 18.86 22.46 -25.21
C THR A 316 18.49 21.81 -26.53
N VAL A 317 19.30 20.84 -26.92
CA VAL A 317 19.00 19.94 -28.04
C VAL A 317 18.57 18.60 -27.44
N LEU A 318 17.35 18.20 -27.74
CA LEU A 318 16.82 16.88 -27.40
C LEU A 318 17.23 15.86 -28.45
N GLY A 319 17.44 14.62 -28.04
CA GLY A 319 17.56 13.48 -28.95
C GLY A 319 16.17 12.96 -29.36
N GLY A 320 16.08 12.33 -30.54
CA GLY A 320 14.86 11.73 -31.06
C GLY A 320 14.07 12.64 -32.00
N SER A 321 12.77 12.38 -32.15
CA SER A 321 11.89 13.19 -33.01
C SER A 321 11.55 14.49 -32.30
N VAL A 322 12.04 15.61 -32.80
CA VAL A 322 11.78 16.96 -32.29
C VAL A 322 11.39 17.87 -33.46
N GLU A 323 10.21 18.43 -33.39
CA GLU A 323 9.78 19.49 -34.31
C GLU A 323 10.15 20.83 -33.71
N THR A 324 10.68 21.72 -34.51
CA THR A 324 11.05 23.08 -34.07
C THR A 324 10.14 24.13 -34.68
N ILE A 325 9.71 25.11 -33.89
CA ILE A 325 9.01 26.30 -34.31
C ILE A 325 9.85 27.50 -33.90
N SER A 326 10.39 28.24 -34.87
CA SER A 326 11.16 29.44 -34.59
C SER A 326 10.36 30.66 -35.02
N LEU A 327 9.99 31.51 -34.06
CA LEU A 327 9.30 32.76 -34.39
C LEU A 327 10.25 33.71 -35.08
N LEU A 328 9.75 34.39 -36.11
CA LEU A 328 10.44 35.45 -36.81
C LEU A 328 10.01 36.84 -36.29
N ASP A 329 8.79 36.92 -35.85
CA ASP A 329 8.18 38.14 -35.27
C ASP A 329 6.98 37.70 -34.37
N ASP A 330 6.09 38.61 -34.07
CA ASP A 330 4.91 38.39 -33.23
C ASP A 330 3.78 37.61 -33.90
N ARG A 331 3.90 37.25 -35.17
CA ARG A 331 2.87 36.51 -35.93
C ARG A 331 3.40 35.44 -36.85
N ARG A 332 4.66 35.50 -37.21
CA ARG A 332 5.25 34.62 -38.22
C ARG A 332 6.32 33.73 -37.61
N ALA A 333 6.33 32.50 -38.09
CA ALA A 333 7.30 31.51 -37.68
C ALA A 333 7.78 30.65 -38.86
N VAL A 334 8.87 29.93 -38.64
CA VAL A 334 9.31 28.84 -39.52
C VAL A 334 9.35 27.55 -38.70
N THR A 335 9.13 26.42 -39.36
CA THR A 335 9.17 25.11 -38.69
C THR A 335 10.16 24.19 -39.36
N SER A 336 10.66 23.19 -38.61
CA SER A 336 11.54 22.18 -39.20
C SER A 336 10.81 21.33 -40.25
N MET A 337 9.49 21.22 -40.14
CA MET A 337 8.65 20.47 -41.07
C MET A 337 8.50 21.19 -42.41
N THR A 338 8.30 22.51 -42.37
CA THR A 338 8.10 23.30 -43.59
C THR A 338 9.41 23.81 -44.18
N GLY A 339 10.49 23.79 -43.40
CA GLY A 339 11.78 24.38 -43.77
C GLY A 339 11.82 25.89 -43.58
N SER A 340 13.02 26.48 -43.66
CA SER A 340 13.25 27.90 -43.39
C SER A 340 12.71 28.84 -44.49
N GLU A 341 12.36 28.31 -45.62
CA GLU A 341 11.88 29.09 -46.77
C GLU A 341 10.36 29.31 -46.74
N VAL A 342 9.62 28.51 -45.98
CA VAL A 342 8.17 28.66 -45.88
C VAL A 342 7.84 29.34 -44.57
N VAL A 343 7.42 30.57 -44.67
CA VAL A 343 6.98 31.35 -43.52
C VAL A 343 5.52 31.01 -43.19
N VAL A 344 5.29 30.67 -41.94
CA VAL A 344 3.98 30.30 -41.38
C VAL A 344 3.38 31.50 -40.69
N ASP A 345 2.21 31.95 -41.13
CA ASP A 345 1.38 32.87 -40.37
C ASP A 345 0.64 32.09 -39.31
N LEU A 346 0.99 32.32 -38.05
CA LEU A 346 0.38 31.61 -36.89
C LEU A 346 -1.10 31.96 -36.79
N ASP A 347 -1.91 30.98 -36.37
CA ASP A 347 -3.32 31.21 -36.08
C ASP A 347 -3.47 32.31 -35.01
N PRO A 348 -4.49 33.18 -35.11
CA PRO A 348 -4.72 34.22 -34.11
C PRO A 348 -5.02 33.60 -32.73
N PRO A 349 -4.73 34.32 -31.63
CA PRO A 349 -5.08 33.89 -30.29
C PRO A 349 -6.53 33.47 -30.19
N LEU A 350 -6.79 32.37 -29.46
CA LEU A 350 -8.15 31.94 -29.20
C LEU A 350 -8.87 32.97 -28.30
N PRO A 351 -10.18 33.22 -28.51
CA PRO A 351 -10.93 34.16 -27.66
C PRO A 351 -10.94 33.69 -26.20
N ALA A 352 -10.33 34.45 -25.29
CA ALA A 352 -10.12 34.06 -23.87
C ALA A 352 -11.41 33.60 -23.15
N GLY A 353 -12.52 34.31 -23.34
CA GLY A 353 -13.79 33.87 -22.72
C GLY A 353 -14.34 32.56 -23.27
N GLN A 354 -14.05 32.22 -24.53
CA GLN A 354 -14.44 30.94 -25.11
C GLN A 354 -13.52 29.80 -24.63
N VAL A 355 -12.21 30.07 -24.49
CA VAL A 355 -11.25 29.10 -23.94
C VAL A 355 -11.59 28.79 -22.48
N ALA A 356 -11.79 29.80 -21.64
CA ALA A 356 -12.16 29.63 -20.25
C ALA A 356 -13.50 28.86 -20.12
N GLY A 357 -14.49 29.17 -20.94
CA GLY A 357 -15.76 28.45 -20.98
C GLY A 357 -15.61 27.00 -21.45
N ALA A 358 -14.76 26.74 -22.44
CA ALA A 358 -14.44 25.40 -22.90
C ALA A 358 -13.68 24.59 -21.84
N ALA A 359 -12.70 25.20 -21.19
CA ALA A 359 -11.96 24.60 -20.07
C ALA A 359 -12.87 24.25 -18.88
N ALA A 360 -13.83 25.12 -18.55
CA ALA A 360 -14.80 24.83 -17.49
C ALA A 360 -15.72 23.64 -17.83
N ARG A 361 -16.23 23.57 -19.08
CA ARG A 361 -17.04 22.42 -19.52
C ARG A 361 -16.24 21.12 -19.55
N LEU A 362 -14.97 21.17 -19.99
CA LEU A 362 -14.09 20.00 -19.92
C LEU A 362 -13.85 19.55 -18.48
N ALA A 363 -13.59 20.50 -17.58
CA ALA A 363 -13.41 20.20 -16.16
C ALA A 363 -14.66 19.53 -15.56
N GLU A 364 -15.84 20.05 -15.85
CA GLU A 364 -17.11 19.45 -15.42
C GLU A 364 -17.31 18.05 -16.01
N ALA A 365 -17.02 17.87 -17.31
CA ALA A 365 -17.10 16.56 -17.96
C ALA A 365 -16.09 15.55 -17.39
N ILE A 366 -14.88 15.99 -17.02
CA ILE A 366 -13.89 15.15 -16.33
C ILE A 366 -14.42 14.70 -14.99
N VAL A 367 -14.94 15.62 -14.17
CA VAL A 367 -15.52 15.32 -12.85
C VAL A 367 -16.72 14.38 -13.00
N THR A 368 -17.59 14.63 -13.97
CA THR A 368 -18.76 13.78 -14.25
C THR A 368 -18.37 12.38 -14.71
N ARG A 369 -17.36 12.27 -15.57
CA ARG A 369 -16.86 10.99 -16.07
C ARG A 369 -16.13 10.18 -14.99
N GLN A 370 -15.45 10.83 -14.08
CA GLN A 370 -14.82 10.19 -12.92
C GLN A 370 -15.88 9.56 -11.99
N GLY A 371 -17.17 9.72 -12.28
CA GLY A 371 -18.30 9.27 -11.46
C GLY A 371 -18.35 10.07 -10.16
N GLY A 372 -19.55 10.29 -9.60
CA GLY A 372 -19.67 10.91 -8.27
C GLY A 372 -18.77 10.22 -7.23
N PRO A 373 -18.73 10.67 -5.99
CA PRO A 373 -17.85 10.11 -4.98
C PRO A 373 -18.02 8.59 -4.92
N ARG A 374 -16.96 7.88 -5.30
CA ARG A 374 -16.92 6.42 -5.25
C ARG A 374 -17.11 5.98 -3.81
N SER A 375 -17.93 4.98 -3.61
CA SER A 375 -18.28 4.43 -2.31
C SER A 375 -17.41 3.21 -1.97
N PHE A 376 -17.48 2.77 -0.72
CA PHE A 376 -16.86 1.51 -0.30
C PHE A 376 -17.37 0.31 -1.13
N HIS A 377 -18.65 0.29 -1.49
CA HIS A 377 -19.25 -0.80 -2.27
C HIS A 377 -18.66 -0.92 -3.68
N ASP A 378 -18.19 0.20 -4.26
CA ASP A 378 -17.52 0.19 -5.56
C ASP A 378 -16.13 -0.48 -5.53
N LEU A 379 -15.57 -0.75 -4.35
CA LEU A 379 -14.34 -1.54 -4.15
C LEU A 379 -14.60 -3.05 -4.16
N LEU A 380 -15.86 -3.46 -3.89
CA LEU A 380 -16.20 -4.86 -3.71
C LEU A 380 -16.39 -5.56 -5.07
N PRO A 381 -16.06 -6.85 -5.17
CA PRO A 381 -16.32 -7.62 -6.37
C PRO A 381 -17.81 -7.88 -6.54
N THR A 382 -18.26 -8.13 -7.76
CA THR A 382 -19.66 -8.48 -8.06
C THR A 382 -20.05 -9.81 -7.44
N GLU A 383 -19.12 -10.77 -7.37
CA GLU A 383 -19.32 -12.08 -6.75
C GLU A 383 -18.26 -12.29 -5.66
N PHE A 384 -18.71 -12.62 -4.46
CA PHE A 384 -17.82 -12.83 -3.31
C PHE A 384 -17.16 -14.21 -3.31
N GLY A 385 -15.88 -14.25 -2.90
CA GLY A 385 -15.12 -15.47 -2.67
C GLY A 385 -14.77 -16.24 -3.96
N ARG A 386 -14.56 -15.53 -5.06
CA ARG A 386 -14.18 -16.14 -6.36
C ARG A 386 -12.69 -16.08 -6.67
N GLU A 387 -11.95 -15.25 -5.95
CA GLU A 387 -10.52 -15.10 -6.21
C GLU A 387 -9.71 -16.15 -5.43
N HIS A 388 -8.59 -16.54 -6.00
CA HIS A 388 -7.66 -17.50 -5.41
C HIS A 388 -6.38 -16.81 -4.96
N SER A 389 -5.95 -17.13 -3.75
CA SER A 389 -4.78 -16.53 -3.11
C SER A 389 -3.47 -17.28 -3.35
N ALA A 390 -3.39 -18.13 -4.39
CA ALA A 390 -2.24 -19.00 -4.61
C ALA A 390 -0.90 -18.22 -4.69
N ARG A 391 -0.86 -17.10 -5.40
CA ARG A 391 0.35 -16.28 -5.55
C ARG A 391 0.30 -14.99 -4.74
N GLU A 392 -0.84 -14.34 -4.70
CA GLU A 392 -1.01 -13.03 -4.08
C GLU A 392 -2.45 -12.78 -3.67
N LEU A 393 -2.62 -11.79 -2.79
CA LEU A 393 -3.88 -11.22 -2.38
C LEU A 393 -3.99 -9.81 -2.96
N ARG A 394 -5.07 -9.50 -3.66
CA ARG A 394 -5.36 -8.17 -4.22
C ARG A 394 -6.51 -7.53 -3.48
N ALA A 395 -6.35 -6.28 -3.10
CA ALA A 395 -7.35 -5.51 -2.40
C ALA A 395 -7.42 -4.09 -2.94
N PRO A 396 -8.38 -3.74 -3.79
CA PRO A 396 -8.72 -2.35 -4.04
C PRO A 396 -9.10 -1.67 -2.73
N ILE A 397 -8.41 -0.56 -2.41
CA ILE A 397 -8.60 0.16 -1.14
C ILE A 397 -9.11 1.57 -1.33
N GLY A 398 -9.10 2.07 -2.56
CA GLY A 398 -9.48 3.41 -2.90
C GLY A 398 -9.44 3.64 -4.40
N PHE A 399 -9.55 4.89 -4.80
CA PHE A 399 -9.65 5.28 -6.20
C PHE A 399 -8.66 6.40 -6.53
N HIS A 400 -8.07 6.32 -7.71
CA HIS A 400 -7.33 7.39 -8.34
C HIS A 400 -8.01 7.72 -9.66
N GLU A 401 -8.55 8.94 -9.79
CA GLU A 401 -9.24 9.36 -11.01
C GLU A 401 -10.36 8.41 -11.49
N GLY A 402 -11.05 7.79 -10.54
CA GLY A 402 -12.14 6.85 -10.81
C GLY A 402 -11.69 5.39 -11.00
N GLU A 403 -10.40 5.14 -11.19
CA GLU A 403 -9.85 3.79 -11.27
C GLU A 403 -9.45 3.26 -9.89
N PRO A 404 -9.66 1.97 -9.60
CA PRO A 404 -9.29 1.39 -8.33
C PRO A 404 -7.78 1.37 -8.13
N VAL A 405 -7.34 1.74 -6.92
CA VAL A 405 -5.96 1.56 -6.46
C VAL A 405 -5.91 0.36 -5.54
N GLU A 406 -5.05 -0.59 -5.87
CA GLU A 406 -4.95 -1.86 -5.18
C GLU A 406 -3.74 -1.91 -4.24
N ILE A 407 -3.93 -2.56 -3.11
CA ILE A 407 -2.87 -3.16 -2.31
C ILE A 407 -2.69 -4.60 -2.78
N VAL A 408 -1.46 -4.97 -3.10
CA VAL A 408 -1.09 -6.34 -3.46
C VAL A 408 -0.16 -6.89 -2.40
N ILE A 409 -0.55 -8.00 -1.77
CA ILE A 409 0.24 -8.71 -0.76
C ILE A 409 0.50 -10.12 -1.26
N GLY A 410 1.75 -10.49 -1.44
CA GLY A 410 2.10 -11.80 -2.00
C GLY A 410 3.60 -11.99 -2.15
N ASP A 411 4.00 -12.73 -3.15
CA ASP A 411 5.41 -13.11 -3.31
C ASP A 411 6.32 -11.94 -3.69
N ALA A 412 5.80 -10.93 -4.41
CA ALA A 412 6.56 -9.75 -4.78
C ALA A 412 6.56 -8.68 -3.68
N THR A 413 5.46 -8.51 -2.98
CA THR A 413 5.26 -7.54 -1.90
C THR A 413 4.80 -8.25 -0.64
N PRO A 414 5.73 -8.91 0.10
CA PRO A 414 5.37 -9.85 1.15
C PRO A 414 4.74 -9.19 2.37
N HIS A 415 5.15 -7.99 2.73
CA HIS A 415 4.72 -7.31 3.94
C HIS A 415 4.41 -5.85 3.66
N ALA A 416 3.51 -5.28 4.46
CA ALA A 416 3.07 -3.91 4.34
C ALA A 416 3.43 -3.08 5.59
N LEU A 417 3.83 -1.84 5.36
CA LEU A 417 4.01 -0.83 6.38
C LEU A 417 3.02 0.31 6.15
N ILE A 418 2.14 0.54 7.12
CA ILE A 418 1.11 1.59 7.05
C ILE A 418 1.42 2.63 8.13
N GLY A 419 1.48 3.89 7.76
CA GLY A 419 1.74 4.94 8.73
C GLY A 419 0.89 6.17 8.55
N GLY A 420 0.58 6.81 9.67
CA GLY A 420 -0.16 8.05 9.68
C GLY A 420 -0.56 8.50 11.07
N PRO A 421 -0.53 9.82 11.33
CA PRO A 421 -0.88 10.39 12.63
C PRO A 421 -2.33 10.08 13.03
N SER A 422 -2.64 10.26 14.32
CA SER A 422 -4.01 10.08 14.80
C SER A 422 -5.00 10.96 14.01
N GLY A 423 -6.16 10.41 13.66
CA GLY A 423 -7.18 11.11 12.86
C GLY A 423 -6.87 11.23 11.36
N SER A 424 -5.81 10.62 10.86
CA SER A 424 -5.48 10.62 9.42
C SER A 424 -6.37 9.70 8.56
N GLY A 425 -7.17 8.82 9.16
CA GLY A 425 -8.01 7.84 8.48
C GLY A 425 -7.42 6.44 8.40
N LYS A 426 -6.37 6.13 9.16
CA LYS A 426 -5.70 4.82 9.18
C LYS A 426 -6.68 3.66 9.44
N THR A 427 -7.55 3.78 10.44
CA THR A 427 -8.56 2.76 10.75
C THR A 427 -9.54 2.54 9.59
N ASN A 428 -9.97 3.63 8.92
CA ASN A 428 -10.83 3.54 7.74
C ASN A 428 -10.14 2.81 6.58
N LEU A 429 -8.85 3.09 6.35
CA LEU A 429 -8.03 2.36 5.38
C LEU A 429 -7.94 0.86 5.73
N LEU A 430 -7.75 0.51 7.01
CA LEU A 430 -7.71 -0.89 7.45
C LEU A 430 -9.05 -1.59 7.20
N TYR A 431 -10.19 -0.93 7.45
CA TYR A 431 -11.50 -1.49 7.11
C TYR A 431 -11.68 -1.65 5.60
N ALA A 432 -11.24 -0.69 4.78
CA ALA A 432 -11.29 -0.82 3.33
C ALA A 432 -10.45 -2.02 2.85
N LEU A 433 -9.25 -2.19 3.40
CA LEU A 433 -8.36 -3.33 3.12
C LEU A 433 -8.99 -4.67 3.53
N LEU A 434 -9.42 -4.77 4.79
CA LEU A 434 -10.00 -6.01 5.32
C LEU A 434 -11.29 -6.40 4.59
N GLY A 435 -12.17 -5.43 4.30
CA GLY A 435 -13.41 -5.66 3.57
C GLY A 435 -13.17 -6.07 2.13
N SER A 436 -12.23 -5.42 1.47
CA SER A 436 -11.86 -5.76 0.10
C SER A 436 -11.25 -7.17 0.00
N LEU A 437 -10.39 -7.55 0.95
CA LEU A 437 -9.82 -8.90 1.03
C LEU A 437 -10.92 -9.94 1.33
N ALA A 438 -11.71 -9.72 2.36
CA ALA A 438 -12.72 -10.69 2.80
C ALA A 438 -13.83 -10.91 1.76
N ALA A 439 -14.16 -9.90 0.96
CA ALA A 439 -15.12 -10.04 -0.12
C ALA A 439 -14.59 -10.88 -1.31
N ARG A 440 -13.27 -10.85 -1.56
CA ARG A 440 -12.65 -11.53 -2.72
C ARG A 440 -12.28 -12.97 -2.43
N TYR A 441 -11.78 -13.25 -1.26
CA TYR A 441 -11.24 -14.55 -0.88
C TYR A 441 -12.18 -15.26 0.09
N THR A 442 -12.21 -16.58 0.06
CA THR A 442 -12.95 -17.37 1.05
C THR A 442 -12.15 -17.50 2.35
N PRO A 443 -12.78 -17.85 3.48
CA PRO A 443 -12.06 -18.15 4.74
C PRO A 443 -11.06 -19.32 4.64
N ASP A 444 -11.16 -20.18 3.62
CA ASP A 444 -10.18 -21.24 3.33
C ASP A 444 -8.98 -20.71 2.52
N GLU A 445 -9.14 -19.59 1.85
CA GLU A 445 -8.08 -18.92 1.08
C GLU A 445 -7.32 -17.88 1.92
N LEU A 446 -8.00 -17.26 2.90
CA LEU A 446 -7.48 -16.15 3.70
C LEU A 446 -7.81 -16.32 5.18
N ALA A 447 -6.79 -16.27 6.03
CA ALA A 447 -6.92 -16.23 7.48
C ALA A 447 -6.35 -14.90 8.03
N LEU A 448 -7.15 -14.20 8.83
CA LEU A 448 -6.80 -12.90 9.41
C LEU A 448 -6.50 -13.03 10.90
N TYR A 449 -5.38 -12.47 11.33
CA TYR A 449 -5.00 -12.30 12.73
C TYR A 449 -4.88 -10.81 13.01
N LEU A 450 -5.74 -10.28 13.86
CA LEU A 450 -5.95 -8.84 14.02
C LEU A 450 -5.58 -8.44 15.44
N LEU A 451 -4.64 -7.52 15.59
CA LEU A 451 -4.15 -7.08 16.89
C LEU A 451 -4.11 -5.54 16.93
N ASP A 452 -4.76 -4.95 17.95
CA ASP A 452 -4.78 -3.52 18.20
C ASP A 452 -4.20 -3.24 19.60
N PHE A 453 -3.04 -2.56 19.63
CA PHE A 453 -2.37 -2.16 20.88
C PHE A 453 -2.92 -0.89 21.50
N LYS A 454 -3.85 -0.19 20.83
CA LYS A 454 -4.45 1.04 21.35
C LYS A 454 -5.68 0.73 22.19
N GLU A 455 -6.03 1.65 23.10
CA GLU A 455 -7.32 1.68 23.80
C GLU A 455 -8.46 1.97 22.81
N GLY A 456 -8.58 1.21 21.80
CA GLY A 456 -9.53 1.42 20.73
C GLY A 456 -10.23 0.14 20.36
N VAL A 457 -11.46 0.28 20.00
CA VAL A 457 -12.34 -0.80 19.56
C VAL A 457 -12.24 -1.06 18.06
N SER A 458 -11.12 -0.71 17.43
CA SER A 458 -10.98 -0.76 15.97
C SER A 458 -11.32 -2.14 15.42
N PHE A 459 -10.89 -3.22 16.06
CA PHE A 459 -11.16 -4.58 15.60
C PHE A 459 -12.20 -5.32 16.43
N ALA A 460 -12.66 -4.78 17.57
CA ALA A 460 -13.63 -5.46 18.45
C ALA A 460 -14.92 -5.88 17.73
N GLY A 461 -15.41 -5.04 16.80
CA GLY A 461 -16.59 -5.32 16.01
C GLY A 461 -16.46 -6.49 15.01
N LEU A 462 -15.24 -7.03 14.82
CA LEU A 462 -14.98 -8.16 13.93
C LEU A 462 -15.17 -9.52 14.63
N ALA A 463 -15.37 -9.52 15.95
CA ALA A 463 -15.73 -10.66 16.76
C ALA A 463 -17.17 -10.51 17.29
N PRO A 464 -17.84 -11.59 17.72
CA PRO A 464 -19.19 -11.51 18.27
C PRO A 464 -19.26 -10.56 19.46
N GLY A 465 -20.20 -9.65 19.46
CA GLY A 465 -20.41 -8.64 20.49
C GLY A 465 -21.84 -8.57 21.01
N LYS A 466 -22.05 -7.83 22.12
CA LYS A 466 -23.39 -7.67 22.72
C LYS A 466 -24.42 -6.95 21.81
N LYS A 467 -23.95 -6.11 20.88
CA LYS A 467 -24.81 -5.31 19.98
C LYS A 467 -24.97 -5.94 18.61
N ASP A 468 -24.00 -6.68 18.15
CA ASP A 468 -23.99 -7.37 16.86
C ASP A 468 -23.30 -8.73 17.09
N GLU A 469 -24.05 -9.80 16.88
CA GLU A 469 -23.57 -11.17 17.06
C GLU A 469 -22.77 -11.66 15.86
N SER A 470 -22.77 -10.90 14.77
CA SER A 470 -22.00 -11.25 13.58
C SER A 470 -20.49 -11.07 13.81
N TRP A 471 -19.71 -11.84 13.07
CA TRP A 471 -18.25 -11.74 13.06
C TRP A 471 -17.71 -11.84 11.65
N LEU A 472 -16.45 -11.47 11.46
CA LEU A 472 -15.77 -11.66 10.19
C LEU A 472 -15.26 -13.11 10.07
N PRO A 473 -15.80 -13.96 9.19
CA PRO A 473 -15.47 -15.39 9.11
C PRO A 473 -14.00 -15.69 8.80
N HIS A 474 -13.29 -14.73 8.19
CA HIS A 474 -11.86 -14.82 7.90
C HIS A 474 -10.98 -14.60 9.12
N ALA A 475 -11.49 -13.92 10.15
CA ALA A 475 -10.74 -13.66 11.37
C ALA A 475 -10.61 -14.96 12.19
N ARG A 476 -9.38 -15.27 12.60
CA ARG A 476 -9.05 -16.36 13.51
C ARG A 476 -8.78 -15.84 14.91
N LEU A 477 -8.22 -14.63 14.98
CA LEU A 477 -7.91 -13.94 16.22
C LEU A 477 -8.27 -12.46 16.08
N VAL A 478 -8.90 -11.93 17.12
CA VAL A 478 -9.11 -10.50 17.35
C VAL A 478 -8.57 -10.15 18.72
N GLY A 479 -7.49 -9.38 18.80
CA GLY A 479 -6.89 -8.89 20.04
C GLY A 479 -7.09 -7.37 20.13
N VAL A 480 -7.70 -6.94 21.23
CA VAL A 480 -7.98 -5.51 21.49
C VAL A 480 -7.51 -5.13 22.89
N ASN A 481 -7.25 -3.85 23.11
CA ASN A 481 -6.77 -3.32 24.39
C ASN A 481 -5.50 -4.03 24.90
N VAL A 482 -4.61 -4.44 23.99
CA VAL A 482 -3.39 -5.19 24.35
C VAL A 482 -2.20 -4.29 24.66
N ASN A 483 -2.38 -3.00 24.84
CA ASN A 483 -1.34 -2.03 25.18
C ASN A 483 -0.63 -2.35 26.51
N THR A 484 -1.32 -3.02 27.45
CA THR A 484 -0.78 -3.51 28.71
C THR A 484 -0.16 -4.89 28.63
N ASP A 485 -0.41 -5.63 27.56
CA ASP A 485 -0.03 -7.04 27.39
C ASP A 485 0.85 -7.23 26.14
N ARG A 486 2.02 -6.61 26.17
CA ARG A 486 3.02 -6.76 25.09
C ARG A 486 3.38 -8.22 24.83
N GLU A 487 3.27 -9.04 25.86
CA GLU A 487 3.45 -10.49 25.80
C GLU A 487 2.48 -11.16 24.82
N PHE A 488 1.28 -10.60 24.63
CA PHE A 488 0.32 -11.12 23.63
C PHE A 488 0.78 -10.86 22.19
N GLY A 489 1.39 -9.70 21.93
CA GLY A 489 2.04 -9.46 20.63
C GLY A 489 3.20 -10.42 20.37
N LEU A 490 4.00 -10.69 21.39
CA LEU A 490 5.06 -11.71 21.32
C LEU A 490 4.48 -13.11 21.08
N ALA A 491 3.39 -13.46 21.75
CA ALA A 491 2.70 -14.74 21.58
C ALA A 491 2.16 -14.90 20.13
N LEU A 492 1.62 -13.84 19.53
CA LEU A 492 1.22 -13.85 18.12
C LEU A 492 2.43 -14.11 17.20
N LEU A 493 3.55 -13.43 17.41
CA LEU A 493 4.75 -13.65 16.59
C LEU A 493 5.31 -15.08 16.76
N ARG A 494 5.27 -15.63 17.97
CA ARG A 494 5.64 -17.04 18.21
C ARG A 494 4.73 -17.99 17.46
N PHE A 495 3.42 -17.81 17.58
CA PHE A 495 2.44 -18.62 16.87
C PHE A 495 2.67 -18.59 15.34
N LEU A 496 2.88 -17.40 14.74
CA LEU A 496 3.17 -17.26 13.31
C LEU A 496 4.48 -17.94 12.92
N SER A 497 5.50 -17.87 13.77
CA SER A 497 6.78 -18.55 13.57
C SER A 497 6.64 -20.07 13.64
N ASP A 498 5.84 -20.58 14.56
CA ASP A 498 5.57 -22.02 14.70
C ASP A 498 4.76 -22.52 13.51
N GLU A 499 3.74 -21.78 13.07
CA GLU A 499 2.98 -22.09 11.87
C GLU A 499 3.86 -22.07 10.60
N MET A 500 4.79 -21.11 10.50
CA MET A 500 5.77 -21.06 9.43
C MET A 500 6.65 -22.33 9.42
N ARG A 501 7.11 -22.76 10.60
CA ARG A 501 7.90 -24.01 10.74
C ARG A 501 7.06 -25.23 10.37
N ARG A 502 5.81 -25.31 10.81
CA ARG A 502 4.87 -26.39 10.48
C ARG A 502 4.69 -26.49 8.96
N ARG A 503 4.40 -25.36 8.30
CA ARG A 503 4.24 -25.31 6.83
C ARG A 503 5.52 -25.70 6.11
N SER A 504 6.67 -25.21 6.57
CA SER A 504 7.97 -25.58 6.00
C SER A 504 8.28 -27.07 6.15
N ALA A 505 7.87 -27.71 7.25
CA ALA A 505 8.05 -29.15 7.45
C ALA A 505 7.20 -29.95 6.46
N VAL A 506 5.93 -29.60 6.35
CA VAL A 506 5.00 -30.26 5.39
C VAL A 506 5.44 -30.02 3.95
N ALA A 507 5.87 -28.79 3.59
CA ALA A 507 6.37 -28.49 2.24
C ALA A 507 7.58 -29.36 1.88
N LYS A 508 8.45 -29.68 2.84
CA LYS A 508 9.56 -30.63 2.64
C LYS A 508 9.11 -32.06 2.39
N GLU A 509 8.05 -32.50 3.06
CA GLU A 509 7.46 -33.83 2.85
C GLU A 509 6.90 -33.98 1.43
N PHE A 510 6.34 -32.92 0.88
CA PHE A 510 5.84 -32.87 -0.49
C PHE A 510 6.90 -32.44 -1.53
N GLU A 511 8.15 -32.19 -1.10
CA GLU A 511 9.26 -31.73 -1.96
C GLU A 511 8.95 -30.41 -2.71
N VAL A 512 8.19 -29.50 -2.09
CA VAL A 512 7.82 -28.19 -2.65
C VAL A 512 8.47 -27.04 -1.87
N THR A 513 8.52 -25.87 -2.47
CA THR A 513 9.26 -24.72 -1.93
C THR A 513 8.38 -23.58 -1.42
N ASN A 514 7.13 -23.53 -1.85
CA ASN A 514 6.21 -22.44 -1.54
C ASN A 514 4.77 -22.94 -1.37
N ILE A 515 3.92 -22.04 -0.83
CA ILE A 515 2.53 -22.37 -0.52
C ILE A 515 1.68 -22.65 -1.77
N ALA A 516 1.99 -22.08 -2.92
CA ALA A 516 1.25 -22.33 -4.16
C ALA A 516 1.45 -23.79 -4.62
N GLU A 517 2.70 -24.24 -4.63
CA GLU A 517 3.05 -25.62 -4.94
C GLU A 517 2.48 -26.58 -3.89
N LEU A 518 2.52 -26.21 -2.58
CA LEU A 518 1.96 -27.03 -1.51
C LEU A 518 0.46 -27.26 -1.70
N ARG A 519 -0.30 -26.24 -2.07
CA ARG A 519 -1.74 -26.36 -2.34
C ARG A 519 -2.05 -27.26 -3.56
N GLU A 520 -1.18 -27.28 -4.55
CA GLU A 520 -1.32 -28.16 -5.70
C GLU A 520 -1.10 -29.63 -5.32
N GLN A 521 -0.14 -29.90 -4.42
CA GLN A 521 0.20 -31.25 -3.97
C GLN A 521 -0.71 -31.76 -2.85
N ASP A 522 -1.20 -30.90 -1.98
CA ASP A 522 -2.13 -31.21 -0.91
C ASP A 522 -3.43 -30.38 -1.02
N PRO A 523 -4.32 -30.69 -1.97
CA PRO A 523 -5.57 -29.96 -2.20
C PRO A 523 -6.57 -30.07 -1.06
N HIS A 524 -6.41 -31.07 -0.17
CA HIS A 524 -7.27 -31.29 1.01
C HIS A 524 -6.73 -30.62 2.28
N GLY A 525 -5.50 -30.17 2.24
CA GLY A 525 -4.88 -29.42 3.32
C GLY A 525 -5.45 -28.02 3.45
N HIS A 526 -5.60 -27.53 4.68
CA HIS A 526 -5.99 -26.16 4.94
C HIS A 526 -4.76 -25.24 4.96
N TRP A 527 -4.48 -24.61 3.83
CA TRP A 527 -3.32 -23.73 3.62
C TRP A 527 -3.73 -22.30 3.26
N PRO A 528 -4.56 -21.59 4.04
CA PRO A 528 -4.90 -20.20 3.75
C PRO A 528 -3.64 -19.31 3.77
N ARG A 529 -3.61 -18.25 2.96
CA ARG A 529 -2.65 -17.18 3.25
C ARG A 529 -3.03 -16.51 4.55
N ILE A 530 -2.05 -16.28 5.40
CA ILE A 530 -2.22 -15.62 6.69
C ILE A 530 -1.82 -14.17 6.54
N VAL A 531 -2.71 -13.26 6.91
CA VAL A 531 -2.43 -11.83 7.03
C VAL A 531 -2.58 -11.43 8.51
N ALA A 532 -1.47 -11.12 9.14
CA ALA A 532 -1.45 -10.59 10.50
C ALA A 532 -1.38 -9.06 10.45
N VAL A 533 -2.47 -8.42 10.85
CA VAL A 533 -2.56 -6.95 10.94
C VAL A 533 -2.31 -6.54 12.39
N ILE A 534 -1.23 -5.79 12.60
CA ILE A 534 -0.83 -5.31 13.93
C ILE A 534 -0.90 -3.79 13.90
N ASP A 535 -2.00 -3.25 14.47
CA ASP A 535 -2.14 -1.79 14.61
C ASP A 535 -1.43 -1.30 15.86
N GLU A 536 -0.81 -0.13 15.73
CA GLU A 536 0.04 0.51 16.75
C GLU A 536 1.18 -0.42 17.24
N PHE A 537 1.79 -1.15 16.30
CA PHE A 537 2.80 -2.16 16.61
C PHE A 537 4.02 -1.62 17.37
N GLN A 538 4.27 -0.30 17.38
CA GLN A 538 5.36 0.32 18.16
C GLN A 538 5.24 0.03 19.66
N TYR A 539 4.04 -0.18 20.20
CA TYR A 539 3.86 -0.50 21.61
C TYR A 539 4.48 -1.84 22.00
N LEU A 540 4.58 -2.79 21.08
CA LEU A 540 5.27 -4.06 21.32
C LEU A 540 6.77 -3.85 21.63
N PHE A 541 7.35 -2.76 21.17
CA PHE A 541 8.77 -2.42 21.28
C PHE A 541 9.04 -1.23 22.21
N ALA A 542 8.08 -0.87 23.06
CA ALA A 542 8.17 0.33 23.90
C ALA A 542 9.22 0.25 25.02
N GLU A 543 9.59 -0.97 25.45
CA GLU A 543 10.55 -1.19 26.52
C GLU A 543 11.81 -1.90 26.01
N ARG A 544 12.92 -1.76 26.76
CA ARG A 544 14.20 -2.45 26.48
C ARG A 544 14.33 -3.70 27.35
N ASP A 545 13.59 -4.73 27.02
CA ASP A 545 13.53 -5.97 27.78
C ASP A 545 13.62 -7.23 26.91
N SER A 546 13.46 -8.38 27.51
CA SER A 546 13.48 -9.68 26.83
C SER A 546 12.31 -9.84 25.83
N VAL A 547 11.15 -9.25 26.11
CA VAL A 547 9.98 -9.29 25.23
C VAL A 547 10.31 -8.59 23.91
N THR A 548 10.84 -7.38 24.00
CA THR A 548 11.28 -6.60 22.81
C THR A 548 12.37 -7.34 22.04
N ALA A 549 13.37 -7.91 22.73
CA ALA A 549 14.46 -8.63 22.06
C ALA A 549 13.95 -9.85 21.28
N MET A 550 13.09 -10.66 21.91
CA MET A 550 12.47 -11.83 21.28
C MET A 550 11.52 -11.44 20.14
N ALA A 551 10.66 -10.43 20.37
CA ALA A 551 9.72 -9.95 19.36
C ALA A 551 10.46 -9.41 18.11
N THR A 552 11.58 -8.68 18.30
CA THR A 552 12.41 -8.20 17.19
C THR A 552 12.99 -9.37 16.39
N ALA A 553 13.53 -10.38 17.04
CA ALA A 553 14.12 -11.55 16.38
C ALA A 553 13.06 -12.34 15.58
N LEU A 554 11.89 -12.57 16.17
CA LEU A 554 10.79 -13.26 15.50
C LEU A 554 10.23 -12.46 14.32
N LEU A 555 10.05 -11.16 14.50
CA LEU A 555 9.56 -10.28 13.43
C LEU A 555 10.53 -10.26 12.24
N GLU A 556 11.83 -10.23 12.52
CA GLU A 556 12.87 -10.29 11.50
C GLU A 556 12.87 -11.62 10.74
N ASP A 557 12.71 -12.75 11.45
CA ASP A 557 12.62 -14.09 10.82
C ASP A 557 11.35 -14.24 9.98
N LEU A 558 10.21 -13.81 10.50
CA LEU A 558 8.93 -13.81 9.78
C LEU A 558 8.98 -12.92 8.54
N ALA A 559 9.56 -11.73 8.64
CA ALA A 559 9.70 -10.82 7.51
C ALA A 559 10.56 -11.42 6.39
N ARG A 560 11.60 -12.17 6.71
CA ARG A 560 12.46 -12.80 5.70
C ARG A 560 11.87 -14.07 5.10
N ARG A 561 11.22 -14.88 5.88
CA ARG A 561 10.86 -16.28 5.51
C ARG A 561 9.38 -16.51 5.35
N GLY A 562 8.53 -15.66 5.93
CA GLY A 562 7.07 -15.80 5.90
C GLY A 562 6.49 -15.86 4.49
N ARG A 563 7.09 -15.13 3.55
CA ARG A 563 6.66 -15.01 2.16
C ARG A 563 6.38 -16.36 1.49
N SER A 564 7.35 -17.26 1.50
CA SER A 564 7.23 -18.57 0.84
C SER A 564 6.18 -19.47 1.49
N GLN A 565 5.85 -19.23 2.75
CA GLN A 565 4.84 -19.98 3.51
C GLN A 565 3.47 -19.29 3.53
N GLY A 566 3.29 -18.20 2.76
CA GLY A 566 2.05 -17.44 2.68
C GLY A 566 1.68 -16.75 3.99
N ILE A 567 2.68 -16.30 4.77
CA ILE A 567 2.49 -15.54 6.02
C ILE A 567 2.94 -14.10 5.78
N HIS A 568 2.02 -13.17 5.94
CA HIS A 568 2.19 -11.77 5.62
C HIS A 568 1.90 -10.90 6.83
N LEU A 569 2.70 -9.86 7.02
CA LEU A 569 2.56 -8.89 8.09
C LEU A 569 2.08 -7.54 7.52
N VAL A 570 1.07 -6.96 8.12
CA VAL A 570 0.62 -5.59 7.89
C VAL A 570 0.84 -4.82 9.18
N LEU A 571 1.93 -4.06 9.23
CA LEU A 571 2.34 -3.29 10.40
C LEU A 571 1.83 -1.86 10.27
N ALA A 572 0.96 -1.44 11.19
CA ALA A 572 0.41 -0.09 11.19
C ALA A 572 0.88 0.68 12.43
N SER A 573 1.22 1.97 12.26
CA SER A 573 1.75 2.82 13.33
C SER A 573 1.43 4.29 13.10
N GLN A 574 1.34 5.04 14.19
CA GLN A 574 1.27 6.50 14.14
C GLN A 574 2.66 7.13 14.00
N ASP A 575 3.66 6.55 14.62
CA ASP A 575 5.06 6.99 14.54
C ASP A 575 6.01 5.79 14.41
N ILE A 576 6.64 5.69 13.26
CA ILE A 576 7.62 4.63 12.97
C ILE A 576 9.02 5.06 13.44
N ALA A 577 9.25 6.37 13.56
CA ALA A 577 10.58 6.92 13.86
C ALA A 577 11.03 6.69 15.29
N GLY A 578 10.08 6.57 16.23
CA GLY A 578 10.33 6.43 17.66
C GLY A 578 10.72 5.01 18.10
N ILE A 579 10.74 4.03 17.20
CA ILE A 579 11.00 2.63 17.57
C ILE A 579 12.50 2.37 17.65
N GLU A 580 13.07 2.60 18.84
CA GLU A 580 14.51 2.42 19.11
C GLU A 580 15.01 0.98 18.85
N ALA A 581 14.15 -0.01 19.05
CA ALA A 581 14.49 -1.42 18.84
C ALA A 581 14.96 -1.75 17.42
N PHE A 582 14.58 -0.91 16.45
CA PHE A 582 14.97 -1.06 15.04
C PHE A 582 16.11 -0.13 14.61
N TRP A 583 16.67 0.69 15.51
CA TRP A 583 17.82 1.51 15.18
C TRP A 583 19.02 0.63 14.83
N GLY A 584 19.55 0.81 13.63
CA GLY A 584 20.61 -0.04 13.10
C GLY A 584 20.16 -1.42 12.59
N LYS A 585 18.87 -1.69 12.53
CA LYS A 585 18.30 -2.93 11.96
C LYS A 585 17.29 -2.62 10.84
N PRO A 586 17.74 -2.09 9.71
CA PRO A 586 16.86 -1.73 8.60
C PRO A 586 16.17 -2.95 7.97
N ALA A 587 16.70 -4.16 8.18
CA ALA A 587 16.29 -5.39 7.52
C ALA A 587 14.78 -5.70 7.65
N VAL A 588 14.12 -5.36 8.75
CA VAL A 588 12.67 -5.59 8.93
C VAL A 588 11.87 -4.71 7.97
N PHE A 589 12.20 -3.43 7.90
CA PHE A 589 11.48 -2.48 7.04
C PHE A 589 11.84 -2.61 5.56
N GLU A 590 13.01 -3.16 5.24
CA GLU A 590 13.40 -3.48 3.86
C GLU A 590 12.51 -4.55 3.25
N GLN A 591 12.01 -5.48 4.06
CA GLN A 591 11.06 -6.51 3.61
C GLN A 591 9.62 -5.96 3.46
N CYS A 592 9.30 -4.80 4.03
CA CYS A 592 8.05 -4.09 3.81
C CYS A 592 8.16 -3.23 2.54
N THR A 593 8.15 -3.87 1.38
CA THR A 593 8.22 -3.17 0.08
C THR A 593 6.93 -2.40 -0.21
N LEU A 594 5.80 -2.90 0.26
CA LEU A 594 4.52 -2.19 0.24
C LEU A 594 4.47 -1.18 1.38
N ARG A 595 4.32 0.08 1.05
CA ARG A 595 4.21 1.19 2.01
C ARG A 595 2.98 2.04 1.72
N VAL A 596 2.19 2.28 2.75
CA VAL A 596 0.99 3.11 2.65
C VAL A 596 1.11 4.27 3.63
N ALA A 597 1.20 5.47 3.11
CA ALA A 597 1.36 6.67 3.90
C ALA A 597 0.07 7.50 3.89
N MET A 598 -0.52 7.68 5.06
CA MET A 598 -1.66 8.57 5.28
C MET A 598 -1.21 10.04 5.24
N PRO A 599 -2.14 11.00 5.11
CA PRO A 599 -1.79 12.42 5.12
C PRO A 599 -0.93 12.81 6.33
N LYS A 600 0.13 13.57 6.09
CA LYS A 600 1.11 14.02 7.09
C LYS A 600 1.94 12.90 7.74
N ALA A 601 1.88 11.68 7.25
CA ALA A 601 2.75 10.60 7.72
C ALA A 601 4.22 10.94 7.44
N ARG A 602 5.08 10.62 8.40
CA ARG A 602 6.51 10.82 8.29
C ARG A 602 7.24 9.48 8.33
N ARG A 603 8.32 9.36 7.57
CA ARG A 603 9.22 8.19 7.59
C ARG A 603 8.58 6.83 7.24
N VAL A 604 7.39 6.85 6.65
CA VAL A 604 6.77 5.65 6.05
C VAL A 604 7.35 5.40 4.67
N LEU A 605 7.40 6.45 3.87
CA LEU A 605 8.02 6.45 2.54
C LEU A 605 9.54 6.63 2.67
N ALA A 606 10.25 6.52 1.56
CA ALA A 606 11.68 6.83 1.52
C ALA A 606 11.95 8.28 1.96
N GLU A 607 13.13 8.55 2.51
CA GLU A 607 13.45 9.83 3.14
C GLU A 607 13.23 11.04 2.22
N ALA A 608 13.58 10.91 0.95
CA ALA A 608 13.38 11.95 -0.07
C ALA A 608 11.93 12.08 -0.54
N ASN A 609 11.04 11.13 -0.19
CA ASN A 609 9.67 11.09 -0.68
C ASN A 609 8.72 11.82 0.28
N GLN A 610 8.35 13.05 -0.06
CA GLN A 610 7.48 13.92 0.73
C GLN A 610 6.00 13.86 0.32
N ALA A 611 5.60 12.96 -0.54
CA ALA A 611 4.24 12.91 -1.11
C ALA A 611 3.13 12.81 -0.03
N ALA A 612 3.39 12.10 1.06
CA ALA A 612 2.43 11.98 2.16
C ALA A 612 2.16 13.32 2.90
N VAL A 613 3.15 14.23 2.92
CA VAL A 613 3.00 15.54 3.58
C VAL A 613 1.98 16.40 2.83
N ALA A 614 1.98 16.31 1.50
CA ALA A 614 1.08 17.06 0.61
C ALA A 614 -0.24 16.32 0.34
N ALA A 615 -0.39 15.08 0.79
CA ALA A 615 -1.59 14.28 0.51
C ALA A 615 -2.84 14.93 1.13
N PRO A 616 -3.95 15.04 0.36
CA PRO A 616 -5.20 15.60 0.85
C PRO A 616 -5.84 14.68 1.92
N ARG A 617 -6.76 15.24 2.69
CA ARG A 617 -7.57 14.45 3.63
C ARG A 617 -8.33 13.35 2.87
N TRP A 618 -8.52 12.19 3.49
CA TRP A 618 -9.14 10.98 2.91
C TRP A 618 -8.37 10.36 1.75
N HIS A 619 -7.11 10.72 1.57
CA HIS A 619 -6.23 10.08 0.60
C HIS A 619 -5.14 9.31 1.32
N ALA A 620 -4.54 8.38 0.61
CA ALA A 620 -3.32 7.68 1.02
C ALA A 620 -2.36 7.61 -0.17
N VAL A 621 -1.08 7.65 0.11
CA VAL A 621 -0.05 7.34 -0.89
C VAL A 621 0.26 5.86 -0.77
N VAL A 622 -0.10 5.09 -1.78
CA VAL A 622 0.21 3.65 -1.90
C VAL A 622 1.47 3.50 -2.73
N ASN A 623 2.42 2.72 -2.25
CA ASN A 623 3.71 2.55 -2.89
C ASN A 623 4.19 1.10 -2.74
N HIS A 624 4.39 0.40 -3.84
CA HIS A 624 4.86 -0.99 -3.88
C HIS A 624 6.38 -1.11 -4.06
N GLU A 625 7.09 0.02 -4.12
CA GLU A 625 8.53 0.08 -4.39
C GLU A 625 9.30 0.67 -3.20
N SER A 626 9.10 0.11 -2.01
CA SER A 626 9.81 0.50 -0.77
C SER A 626 9.73 2.00 -0.44
N GLY A 627 8.69 2.69 -0.92
CA GLY A 627 8.45 4.10 -0.64
C GLY A 627 9.19 5.08 -1.53
N VAL A 628 9.84 4.66 -2.61
CA VAL A 628 10.52 5.58 -3.54
C VAL A 628 9.50 6.40 -4.32
N ALA A 629 9.78 7.67 -4.60
CA ALA A 629 8.80 8.63 -5.11
C ALA A 629 8.10 8.21 -6.41
N HIS A 630 8.81 7.54 -7.30
CA HIS A 630 8.25 7.10 -8.59
C HIS A 630 7.20 5.98 -8.49
N GLY A 631 7.20 5.22 -7.40
CA GLY A 631 6.21 4.17 -7.12
C GLY A 631 4.93 4.68 -6.45
N ASN A 632 4.78 5.98 -6.25
CA ASN A 632 3.63 6.57 -5.57
C ASN A 632 2.37 6.48 -6.42
N GLN A 633 1.30 6.03 -5.79
CA GLN A 633 -0.07 6.13 -6.28
C GLN A 633 -0.92 6.82 -5.23
N LEU A 634 -1.52 7.95 -5.55
CA LEU A 634 -2.42 8.64 -4.64
C LEU A 634 -3.81 8.01 -4.75
N ALA A 635 -4.35 7.51 -3.65
CA ALA A 635 -5.66 6.88 -3.60
C ALA A 635 -6.60 7.69 -2.71
N HIS A 636 -7.78 8.05 -3.20
CA HIS A 636 -8.90 8.50 -2.37
C HIS A 636 -9.53 7.28 -1.69
N ILE A 637 -9.56 7.25 -0.37
CA ILE A 637 -10.11 6.15 0.41
C ILE A 637 -11.58 6.47 0.75
N PRO A 638 -12.55 5.69 0.25
CA PRO A 638 -13.94 5.90 0.59
C PRO A 638 -14.22 5.56 2.06
N ASP A 639 -15.32 6.04 2.60
CA ASP A 639 -15.74 5.68 3.96
C ASP A 639 -16.12 4.20 4.02
N ALA A 640 -15.29 3.42 4.69
CA ALA A 640 -15.48 2.00 4.97
C ALA A 640 -15.96 1.76 6.40
N SER A 641 -15.95 2.78 7.27
CA SER A 641 -16.27 2.67 8.68
C SER A 641 -17.74 2.98 9.02
N GLY A 642 -18.50 3.50 8.06
CA GLY A 642 -19.92 3.80 8.20
C GLY A 642 -20.79 2.56 8.45
N ARG A 643 -21.98 2.76 9.01
CA ARG A 643 -22.89 1.65 9.39
C ARG A 643 -23.30 0.76 8.22
N ASP A 644 -23.47 1.35 7.05
CA ASP A 644 -23.93 0.68 5.83
C ASP A 644 -22.79 0.23 4.92
N THR A 645 -21.56 0.22 5.42
CA THR A 645 -20.36 -0.15 4.69
C THR A 645 -19.80 -1.49 5.20
N PHE A 646 -18.65 -1.51 5.83
CA PHE A 646 -18.04 -2.73 6.34
C PHE A 646 -18.95 -3.57 7.26
N PRO A 647 -19.71 -2.99 8.21
CA PRO A 647 -20.60 -3.81 9.06
C PRO A 647 -21.71 -4.54 8.29
N SER A 648 -22.20 -3.95 7.19
CA SER A 648 -23.15 -4.62 6.29
C SER A 648 -22.51 -5.77 5.53
N LEU A 649 -21.32 -5.54 4.98
CA LEU A 649 -20.53 -6.58 4.33
C LEU A 649 -20.22 -7.74 5.29
N GLN A 650 -19.82 -7.43 6.54
CA GLN A 650 -19.53 -8.46 7.55
C GLN A 650 -20.74 -9.36 7.80
N ARG A 651 -21.93 -8.80 7.95
CA ARG A 651 -23.15 -9.58 8.15
C ARG A 651 -23.47 -10.49 6.97
N GLU A 652 -23.28 -9.99 5.74
CA GLU A 652 -23.45 -10.79 4.53
C GLU A 652 -22.44 -11.94 4.44
N LEU A 653 -21.17 -11.68 4.71
CA LEU A 653 -20.11 -12.69 4.75
C LEU A 653 -20.36 -13.71 5.88
N TRP A 654 -20.79 -13.26 7.06
CA TRP A 654 -21.14 -14.11 8.18
C TRP A 654 -22.28 -15.09 7.84
N GLN A 655 -23.32 -14.61 7.17
CA GLN A 655 -24.41 -15.47 6.70
C GLN A 655 -23.94 -16.45 5.64
N ARG A 656 -23.08 -16.02 4.74
CA ARG A 656 -22.55 -16.85 3.66
C ARG A 656 -21.63 -17.97 4.15
N TYR A 657 -20.83 -17.70 5.17
CA TYR A 657 -19.80 -18.60 5.71
C TYR A 657 -20.14 -19.04 7.15
N ALA A 658 -21.41 -19.27 7.45
CA ALA A 658 -21.90 -19.59 8.79
C ALA A 658 -21.25 -20.83 9.44
N ASN A 659 -20.69 -21.73 8.64
CA ASN A 659 -20.02 -22.95 9.12
C ASN A 659 -18.59 -22.72 9.66
N HIS A 660 -18.04 -21.52 9.44
CA HIS A 660 -16.72 -21.18 9.99
C HIS A 660 -16.89 -20.65 11.41
N GLY A 661 -16.14 -21.21 12.35
CA GLY A 661 -16.18 -20.81 13.76
C GLY A 661 -15.89 -19.33 13.98
N HIS A 662 -16.34 -18.80 15.10
CA HIS A 662 -16.06 -17.42 15.48
C HIS A 662 -14.58 -17.23 15.82
N PRO A 663 -14.01 -16.02 15.61
CA PRO A 663 -12.64 -15.73 16.02
C PRO A 663 -12.50 -15.78 17.53
N ARG A 664 -11.31 -16.17 18.00
CA ARG A 664 -10.96 -15.90 19.39
C ARG A 664 -10.88 -14.39 19.62
N LEU A 665 -11.61 -13.91 20.63
CA LEU A 665 -11.49 -12.54 21.11
C LEU A 665 -10.58 -12.52 22.35
N PHE A 666 -9.48 -11.79 22.29
CA PHE A 666 -8.66 -11.45 23.44
C PHE A 666 -8.83 -9.96 23.72
N ASP A 667 -9.41 -9.64 24.88
CA ASP A 667 -9.57 -8.25 25.33
C ASP A 667 -8.73 -8.03 26.60
N GLY A 668 -7.63 -7.29 26.47
CA GLY A 668 -6.71 -7.01 27.58
C GLY A 668 -7.34 -6.22 28.73
N ALA A 669 -8.45 -5.54 28.50
CA ALA A 669 -9.15 -4.78 29.53
C ALA A 669 -10.16 -5.61 30.34
N VAL A 670 -10.46 -6.84 29.90
CA VAL A 670 -11.48 -7.70 30.51
C VAL A 670 -10.84 -8.91 31.16
N ALA A 671 -11.13 -9.14 32.44
CA ALA A 671 -10.70 -10.37 33.12
C ALA A 671 -11.48 -11.59 32.58
N PRO A 672 -10.77 -12.68 32.22
CA PRO A 672 -11.41 -13.88 31.68
C PRO A 672 -12.32 -14.55 32.73
N ARG A 673 -13.37 -15.19 32.25
CA ARG A 673 -14.28 -15.97 33.12
C ARG A 673 -13.94 -17.47 33.01
N LEU A 674 -13.82 -18.14 34.15
CA LEU A 674 -13.51 -19.57 34.19
C LEU A 674 -14.58 -20.42 33.45
N ASP A 675 -15.86 -20.10 33.63
CA ASP A 675 -16.98 -20.81 33.02
C ASP A 675 -17.08 -20.66 31.50
N ARG A 676 -16.36 -19.70 30.92
CA ARG A 676 -16.26 -19.46 29.47
C ARG A 676 -14.94 -19.90 28.88
N SER A 677 -14.00 -20.37 29.73
CA SER A 677 -12.70 -20.81 29.26
C SER A 677 -12.81 -22.17 28.56
N THR A 678 -12.27 -22.25 27.34
CA THR A 678 -12.17 -23.50 26.59
C THR A 678 -11.28 -24.50 27.32
N ALA A 679 -10.25 -24.03 28.03
CA ALA A 679 -9.37 -24.85 28.84
C ALA A 679 -10.15 -25.52 30.00
N PHE A 680 -11.06 -24.79 30.65
CA PHE A 680 -11.92 -25.37 31.70
C PHE A 680 -12.95 -26.34 31.13
N ALA A 681 -13.60 -25.99 30.00
CA ALA A 681 -14.60 -26.85 29.36
C ALA A 681 -14.00 -28.17 28.81
N SER A 682 -12.71 -28.14 28.46
CA SER A 682 -12.00 -29.33 27.93
C SER A 682 -11.45 -30.29 29.02
N LEU A 683 -11.58 -29.93 30.31
CA LEU A 683 -11.15 -30.80 31.39
C LEU A 683 -12.03 -32.05 31.41
N GLY A 684 -11.38 -33.22 31.39
CA GLY A 684 -12.00 -34.51 31.56
C GLY A 684 -11.54 -35.19 32.85
N PRO A 685 -12.11 -36.33 33.23
CA PRO A 685 -11.66 -37.11 34.39
C PRO A 685 -10.18 -37.46 34.27
N GLU A 686 -9.38 -37.01 35.23
CA GLU A 686 -7.94 -37.26 35.29
C GLU A 686 -7.46 -37.34 36.75
N PRO A 687 -7.93 -38.35 37.53
CA PRO A 687 -7.74 -38.41 38.96
C PRO A 687 -6.28 -38.55 39.40
N ASP A 688 -5.41 -39.17 38.60
CA ASP A 688 -4.01 -39.42 38.95
C ASP A 688 -3.12 -38.16 38.77
N ARG A 689 -3.51 -37.24 37.90
CA ARG A 689 -2.77 -36.03 37.57
C ARG A 689 -3.69 -34.85 37.37
N PRO A 690 -4.56 -34.51 38.29
CA PRO A 690 -5.50 -33.43 38.12
C PRO A 690 -4.78 -32.09 38.00
N ARG A 691 -5.31 -31.25 37.19
CA ARG A 691 -4.73 -29.93 36.88
C ARG A 691 -5.54 -28.82 37.52
N ALA A 692 -4.89 -28.07 38.41
CA ALA A 692 -5.45 -26.87 39.01
C ALA A 692 -5.25 -25.67 38.10
N LEU A 693 -6.28 -25.14 37.46
CA LEU A 693 -6.19 -23.94 36.63
C LEU A 693 -6.00 -22.71 37.52
N VAL A 694 -5.07 -21.84 37.17
CA VAL A 694 -4.71 -20.66 37.99
C VAL A 694 -4.96 -19.32 37.30
N GLY A 695 -5.14 -19.30 35.97
CA GLY A 695 -5.41 -18.11 35.20
C GLY A 695 -5.29 -18.37 33.69
N GLN A 696 -5.76 -17.43 32.88
CA GLN A 696 -5.64 -17.53 31.43
C GLN A 696 -4.21 -17.25 30.99
N ALA A 697 -3.67 -18.08 30.12
CA ALA A 697 -2.37 -17.84 29.49
C ALA A 697 -2.46 -16.73 28.43
N ILE A 698 -1.39 -15.96 28.32
CA ILE A 698 -1.26 -14.94 27.25
C ILE A 698 -0.72 -15.60 25.97
N GLU A 699 -1.59 -16.29 25.27
CA GLU A 699 -1.29 -17.04 24.05
C GLU A 699 -2.36 -16.81 22.97
N VAL A 700 -2.07 -17.23 21.73
CA VAL A 700 -3.03 -17.19 20.62
C VAL A 700 -4.14 -18.22 20.79
N ALA A 701 -3.85 -19.40 21.35
CA ALA A 701 -4.85 -20.36 21.76
C ALA A 701 -5.50 -19.93 23.10
N ASP A 702 -6.75 -20.33 23.35
CA ASP A 702 -7.45 -20.03 24.60
C ASP A 702 -7.04 -21.05 25.68
N ASN A 703 -5.77 -21.00 26.06
CA ASN A 703 -5.19 -21.88 27.08
C ASN A 703 -5.24 -21.23 28.47
N ALA A 704 -5.17 -22.05 29.49
CA ALA A 704 -5.01 -21.62 30.88
C ALA A 704 -3.73 -22.18 31.46
N HIS A 705 -3.05 -21.38 32.27
CA HIS A 705 -1.98 -21.90 33.12
C HIS A 705 -2.56 -22.82 34.18
N SER A 706 -1.88 -23.92 34.42
CA SER A 706 -2.32 -24.97 35.37
C SER A 706 -1.16 -25.58 36.10
N VAL A 707 -1.44 -26.07 37.30
CA VAL A 707 -0.52 -26.86 38.08
C VAL A 707 -1.02 -28.29 38.09
N GLU A 708 -0.22 -29.22 37.60
CA GLU A 708 -0.48 -30.66 37.74
C GLU A 708 -0.17 -31.10 39.17
N LEU A 709 -1.17 -31.63 39.89
CA LEU A 709 -1.04 -32.09 41.25
C LEU A 709 -0.86 -33.63 41.29
N SER A 710 0.27 -34.08 40.78
CA SER A 710 0.68 -35.50 40.85
C SER A 710 1.31 -35.86 42.18
N ALA A 711 1.36 -37.15 42.53
CA ALA A 711 1.99 -37.65 43.75
C ALA A 711 3.53 -37.57 43.72
N ALA A 712 4.05 -36.33 43.72
CA ALA A 712 5.47 -36.01 43.65
C ALA A 712 5.85 -34.91 44.65
N PRO A 713 7.10 -34.86 45.15
CA PRO A 713 7.53 -33.82 46.09
C PRO A 713 7.32 -32.41 45.59
N GLY A 714 6.95 -31.52 46.50
CA GLY A 714 6.81 -30.08 46.18
C GLY A 714 5.59 -29.71 45.35
N ARG A 715 4.68 -30.62 45.03
CA ARG A 715 3.46 -30.31 44.23
C ARG A 715 2.42 -29.60 45.07
N ASN A 716 2.79 -28.41 45.58
CA ASN A 716 1.95 -27.44 46.26
C ASN A 716 1.93 -26.13 45.48
N LEU A 717 0.87 -25.34 45.61
CA LEU A 717 0.68 -24.04 45.00
C LEU A 717 0.71 -22.92 46.05
N ALA A 718 1.55 -21.92 45.86
CA ALA A 718 1.49 -20.68 46.64
C ALA A 718 0.90 -19.55 45.84
N VAL A 719 -0.12 -18.89 46.36
CA VAL A 719 -0.61 -17.61 45.84
C VAL A 719 0.00 -16.50 46.71
N LEU A 720 0.69 -15.53 46.05
CA LEU A 720 1.49 -14.52 46.74
C LEU A 720 0.99 -13.12 46.41
N GLY A 721 0.78 -12.30 47.41
CA GLY A 721 0.41 -10.91 47.28
C GLY A 721 -0.73 -10.47 48.18
N THR A 722 -0.99 -9.18 48.20
CA THR A 722 -1.99 -8.54 49.06
C THR A 722 -3.35 -8.37 48.38
N ASN A 723 -3.43 -8.54 47.08
CA ASN A 723 -4.67 -8.43 46.31
C ASN A 723 -5.61 -9.61 46.56
N ARG A 724 -6.47 -9.42 47.55
CA ARG A 724 -7.42 -10.43 48.03
C ARG A 724 -8.37 -10.95 46.94
N PRO A 725 -9.07 -10.12 46.18
CA PRO A 725 -9.98 -10.60 45.17
C PRO A 725 -9.34 -11.55 44.14
N GLU A 726 -8.15 -11.20 43.63
CA GLU A 726 -7.42 -12.04 42.68
C GLU A 726 -6.92 -13.34 43.35
N ALA A 727 -6.44 -13.28 44.62
CA ALA A 727 -6.01 -14.48 45.33
C ALA A 727 -7.14 -15.48 45.53
N LEU A 728 -8.32 -14.99 45.91
CA LEU A 728 -9.53 -15.81 46.06
C LEU A 728 -9.94 -16.43 44.73
N SER A 729 -9.86 -15.63 43.65
CA SER A 729 -10.20 -16.09 42.28
C SER A 729 -9.26 -17.20 41.80
N VAL A 730 -7.96 -17.09 42.05
CA VAL A 730 -6.99 -18.14 41.70
C VAL A 730 -7.30 -19.46 42.46
N LEU A 731 -7.57 -19.35 43.75
CA LEU A 731 -7.90 -20.54 44.57
C LEU A 731 -9.27 -21.16 44.21
N ASP A 732 -10.28 -20.33 43.89
CA ASP A 732 -11.58 -20.79 43.40
C ASP A 732 -11.46 -21.52 42.06
N ALA A 733 -10.72 -20.94 41.11
CA ALA A 733 -10.48 -21.57 39.82
C ALA A 733 -9.74 -22.90 39.95
N ALA A 734 -8.72 -22.93 40.81
CA ALA A 734 -7.98 -24.15 41.11
C ALA A 734 -8.88 -25.24 41.71
N ALA A 735 -9.68 -24.91 42.71
CA ALA A 735 -10.57 -25.89 43.37
C ALA A 735 -11.64 -26.42 42.41
N ARG A 736 -12.29 -25.54 41.63
CA ARG A 736 -13.34 -25.92 40.68
C ARG A 736 -12.80 -26.79 39.57
N SER A 737 -11.63 -26.49 39.05
CA SER A 737 -10.99 -27.28 37.99
C SER A 737 -10.59 -28.67 38.51
N LEU A 738 -10.10 -28.79 39.77
CA LEU A 738 -9.81 -30.08 40.42
C LEU A 738 -11.10 -30.88 40.64
N ALA A 739 -12.16 -30.25 41.13
CA ALA A 739 -13.44 -30.90 41.35
C ALA A 739 -14.02 -31.52 40.08
N LEU A 740 -13.90 -30.82 38.93
CA LEU A 740 -14.41 -31.31 37.65
C LEU A 740 -13.70 -32.58 37.13
N GLN A 741 -12.43 -32.76 37.51
CA GLN A 741 -11.59 -33.88 37.06
C GLN A 741 -11.67 -35.11 37.95
N CYS A 742 -12.28 -35.01 39.15
CA CYS A 742 -12.39 -36.10 40.12
C CYS A 742 -13.82 -36.58 40.27
N GLU A 743 -14.02 -37.87 40.43
CA GLU A 743 -15.36 -38.42 40.67
C GLU A 743 -15.91 -37.94 42.03
N ALA A 744 -17.22 -37.78 42.13
CA ALA A 744 -17.91 -37.38 43.34
C ALA A 744 -17.58 -38.32 44.49
N GLY A 745 -17.15 -37.78 45.63
CA GLY A 745 -16.75 -38.54 46.81
C GLY A 745 -15.35 -39.18 46.78
N ALA A 746 -14.67 -39.16 45.64
CA ALA A 746 -13.32 -39.76 45.54
C ALA A 746 -12.22 -38.90 46.16
N VAL A 747 -12.46 -37.60 46.30
CA VAL A 747 -11.49 -36.64 46.86
C VAL A 747 -12.10 -35.81 47.98
N GLU A 748 -11.26 -35.35 48.90
CA GLU A 748 -11.63 -34.45 49.99
C GLU A 748 -11.06 -33.06 49.75
N PHE A 749 -11.91 -32.03 49.90
CA PHE A 749 -11.50 -30.63 49.92
C PHE A 749 -11.48 -30.12 51.38
N VAL A 750 -10.37 -29.56 51.79
CA VAL A 750 -10.20 -28.98 53.10
C VAL A 750 -9.95 -27.48 52.98
N LEU A 751 -10.83 -26.68 53.56
CA LEU A 751 -10.81 -25.23 53.43
C LEU A 751 -10.51 -24.59 54.80
N GLY A 752 -9.31 -24.02 54.95
CA GLY A 752 -8.91 -23.29 56.14
C GLY A 752 -8.87 -21.78 55.90
N CYS A 753 -9.67 -21.01 56.61
CA CYS A 753 -9.75 -19.57 56.46
C CYS A 753 -9.30 -18.81 57.70
N ALA A 754 -8.14 -18.14 57.58
CA ALA A 754 -7.58 -17.32 58.66
C ALA A 754 -7.97 -15.82 58.57
N VAL A 755 -8.59 -15.42 57.48
CA VAL A 755 -8.95 -14.02 57.25
C VAL A 755 -10.48 -13.90 57.21
N GLU A 756 -11.08 -13.25 58.22
CA GLU A 756 -12.54 -13.14 58.38
C GLU A 756 -13.25 -12.58 57.16
N SER A 757 -12.64 -11.58 56.51
CA SER A 757 -13.19 -10.98 55.32
C SER A 757 -13.26 -11.89 54.08
N CYS A 758 -12.70 -13.11 54.12
CA CYS A 758 -12.77 -14.11 53.06
C CYS A 758 -13.84 -15.17 53.29
N LEU A 759 -14.46 -15.19 54.47
CA LEU A 759 -15.43 -16.24 54.86
C LEU A 759 -16.64 -16.36 53.90
N PRO A 760 -17.22 -15.26 53.35
CA PRO A 760 -18.33 -15.38 52.41
C PRO A 760 -17.96 -16.19 51.16
N GLU A 761 -16.84 -15.87 50.53
CA GLU A 761 -16.38 -16.53 49.31
C GLU A 761 -15.96 -17.97 49.58
N VAL A 762 -15.32 -18.25 50.70
CA VAL A 762 -14.94 -19.63 51.14
C VAL A 762 -16.16 -20.50 51.38
N ARG A 763 -17.21 -19.94 52.01
CA ARG A 763 -18.51 -20.65 52.18
C ARG A 763 -19.16 -20.94 50.82
N ALA A 764 -19.24 -19.97 49.97
CA ALA A 764 -19.80 -20.16 48.61
C ALA A 764 -19.04 -21.22 47.80
N LEU A 765 -17.68 -21.27 47.89
CA LEU A 765 -16.90 -22.34 47.29
C LEU A 765 -17.20 -23.73 47.98
N SER A 766 -17.27 -23.75 49.28
CA SER A 766 -17.61 -24.98 50.02
C SER A 766 -18.95 -25.57 49.60
N GLU A 767 -19.97 -24.72 49.44
CA GLU A 767 -21.30 -25.11 48.95
C GLU A 767 -21.26 -25.65 47.54
N ARG A 768 -20.52 -24.98 46.62
CA ARG A 768 -20.35 -25.44 45.22
C ARG A 768 -19.67 -26.81 45.15
N LEU A 769 -18.58 -27.03 45.93
CA LEU A 769 -17.88 -28.30 45.98
C LEU A 769 -18.73 -29.42 46.57
N ALA A 770 -19.48 -29.11 47.62
CA ALA A 770 -20.44 -30.06 48.23
C ALA A 770 -21.58 -30.41 47.30
N THR A 771 -22.10 -29.40 46.51
CA THR A 771 -23.12 -29.64 45.51
C THR A 771 -22.61 -30.50 44.36
N ALA A 772 -21.32 -30.38 44.01
CA ALA A 772 -20.64 -31.26 43.05
C ALA A 772 -20.40 -32.69 43.61
N GLY A 773 -20.77 -32.94 44.82
CA GLY A 773 -20.71 -34.28 45.45
C GLY A 773 -19.38 -34.60 46.16
N HIS A 774 -18.52 -33.65 46.39
CA HIS A 774 -17.26 -33.85 47.07
C HIS A 774 -17.38 -33.68 48.58
N LYS A 775 -16.53 -34.40 49.32
CA LYS A 775 -16.38 -34.20 50.76
C LYS A 775 -15.68 -32.88 51.03
N VAL A 776 -16.28 -32.02 51.84
CA VAL A 776 -15.73 -30.72 52.18
C VAL A 776 -15.63 -30.56 53.71
N THR A 777 -14.43 -30.22 54.17
CA THR A 777 -14.16 -29.89 55.59
C THR A 777 -13.74 -28.42 55.64
N THR A 778 -14.32 -27.66 56.58
CA THR A 778 -13.99 -26.23 56.74
C THR A 778 -13.48 -25.96 58.14
N ALA A 779 -12.49 -25.08 58.29
CA ALA A 779 -12.02 -24.60 59.59
C ALA A 779 -11.73 -23.09 59.50
N THR A 780 -11.93 -22.36 60.55
CA THR A 780 -11.80 -20.93 60.66
C THR A 780 -10.87 -20.47 61.78
N GLY A 781 -10.09 -19.43 61.59
CA GLY A 781 -9.29 -18.78 62.64
C GLY A 781 -8.53 -19.74 63.58
N ASP A 782 -8.99 -19.84 64.80
CA ASP A 782 -8.33 -20.67 65.87
C ASP A 782 -8.44 -22.17 65.65
N GLU A 783 -9.28 -22.64 64.72
CA GLU A 783 -9.42 -24.08 64.40
C GLU A 783 -8.32 -24.55 63.44
N ILE A 784 -7.62 -23.65 62.75
CA ILE A 784 -6.62 -24.01 61.75
C ILE A 784 -5.44 -24.84 62.34
N PRO A 785 -4.88 -24.57 63.52
CA PRO A 785 -3.84 -25.40 64.05
C PRO A 785 -4.27 -26.86 64.31
N ALA A 786 -5.50 -27.08 64.79
CA ALA A 786 -6.06 -28.43 64.99
C ALA A 786 -6.31 -29.10 63.60
N LEU A 787 -6.81 -28.38 62.59
CA LEU A 787 -6.97 -28.89 61.26
C LEU A 787 -5.64 -29.38 60.67
N VAL A 788 -4.59 -28.54 60.74
CA VAL A 788 -3.26 -28.90 60.19
C VAL A 788 -2.63 -30.08 60.96
N ALA A 789 -2.85 -30.17 62.29
CA ALA A 789 -2.41 -31.32 63.08
C ALA A 789 -3.12 -32.60 62.61
N ASP A 790 -4.44 -32.60 62.45
CA ASP A 790 -5.20 -33.74 61.94
C ASP A 790 -4.71 -34.15 60.55
N LEU A 791 -4.44 -33.19 59.63
CA LEU A 791 -3.84 -33.50 58.33
C LEU A 791 -2.45 -34.13 58.44
N ALA A 792 -1.61 -33.68 59.35
CA ALA A 792 -0.29 -34.25 59.61
C ALA A 792 -0.37 -35.69 60.18
N ASP A 793 -1.31 -35.94 61.11
CA ASP A 793 -1.55 -37.23 61.66
C ASP A 793 -2.09 -38.25 60.66
N ARG A 794 -2.82 -37.78 59.63
CA ARG A 794 -3.32 -38.66 58.57
C ARG A 794 -2.26 -38.99 57.47
N LEU A 795 -1.12 -38.28 57.43
CA LEU A 795 -0.09 -38.53 56.40
C LEU A 795 0.37 -40.02 56.34
N PRO A 796 0.58 -40.76 57.42
CA PRO A 796 1.07 -42.15 57.35
C PRO A 796 0.11 -43.15 56.71
N GLY A 797 -1.21 -42.85 56.73
CA GLY A 797 -2.25 -43.78 56.25
C GLY A 797 -3.19 -43.26 55.19
N SER A 798 -2.92 -42.08 54.62
CA SER A 798 -3.81 -41.47 53.64
C SER A 798 -3.83 -42.29 52.35
N THR A 799 -5.06 -42.63 51.89
CA THR A 799 -5.31 -43.29 50.60
C THR A 799 -6.22 -42.44 49.74
N THR A 800 -6.80 -41.37 50.29
CA THR A 800 -7.71 -40.45 49.57
C THR A 800 -6.97 -39.19 49.20
N ALA A 801 -7.04 -38.81 47.96
CA ALA A 801 -6.49 -37.54 47.49
C ALA A 801 -7.18 -36.38 48.20
N THR A 802 -6.40 -35.47 48.77
CA THR A 802 -6.90 -34.35 49.59
C THR A 802 -6.33 -33.02 49.09
N PHE A 803 -7.20 -32.10 48.75
CA PHE A 803 -6.83 -30.73 48.33
C PHE A 803 -7.10 -29.77 49.46
N VAL A 804 -6.04 -29.18 50.02
CA VAL A 804 -6.09 -28.27 51.17
C VAL A 804 -5.97 -26.82 50.68
N LEU A 805 -7.02 -26.04 50.76
CA LEU A 805 -7.02 -24.63 50.45
C LEU A 805 -6.91 -23.79 51.70
N LEU A 806 -5.83 -23.02 51.84
CA LEU A 806 -5.56 -22.18 52.99
C LEU A 806 -5.60 -20.70 52.62
N TYR A 807 -6.54 -19.96 53.19
CA TYR A 807 -6.76 -18.57 52.92
C TYR A 807 -6.10 -17.68 54.01
N GLY A 808 -5.01 -16.96 53.61
CA GLY A 808 -4.28 -16.06 54.49
C GLY A 808 -3.44 -16.81 55.53
N VAL A 809 -2.63 -17.74 55.10
CA VAL A 809 -1.80 -18.62 55.98
C VAL A 809 -0.97 -17.83 56.97
N ASP A 810 -0.43 -16.69 56.55
CA ASP A 810 0.35 -15.78 57.40
C ASP A 810 -0.48 -15.13 58.52
N ALA A 811 -1.80 -15.01 58.38
CA ALA A 811 -2.67 -14.54 59.44
C ALA A 811 -2.86 -15.61 60.52
N ALA A 812 -2.73 -16.90 60.19
CA ALA A 812 -2.79 -18.01 61.15
C ALA A 812 -1.45 -18.24 61.89
N LEU A 813 -0.32 -17.65 61.41
CA LEU A 813 1.01 -17.91 62.01
C LEU A 813 1.07 -17.73 63.52
N PRO A 814 0.51 -16.68 64.13
CA PRO A 814 0.56 -16.55 65.60
C PRO A 814 -0.14 -17.67 66.33
N ALA A 815 -1.18 -18.25 65.75
CA ALA A 815 -1.88 -19.40 66.28
C ALA A 815 -1.09 -20.73 66.07
N LEU A 816 -0.50 -20.84 64.87
CA LEU A 816 0.31 -22.01 64.47
C LEU A 816 1.63 -22.10 65.21
N GLU A 817 2.22 -21.02 65.69
CA GLU A 817 3.47 -20.95 66.42
C GLU A 817 3.32 -21.30 67.94
N LYS A 818 2.08 -21.30 68.43
CA LYS A 818 1.83 -21.64 69.80
C LYS A 818 2.34 -23.07 70.11
N LYS A 819 3.29 -23.18 71.03
CA LYS A 819 3.87 -24.45 71.46
C LYS A 819 3.18 -24.93 72.75
N GLU A 820 2.72 -26.18 72.70
CA GLU A 820 2.33 -26.86 73.86
C GLU A 820 3.54 -27.68 74.40
N PRO A 821 3.71 -27.87 75.72
CA PRO A 821 4.79 -28.69 76.27
C PRO A 821 4.76 -30.11 75.70
N ALA A 822 5.86 -30.53 75.10
CA ALA A 822 6.06 -31.87 74.51
C ALA A 822 5.26 -32.19 73.23
N ARG A 823 4.68 -31.20 72.54
CA ARG A 823 4.00 -31.39 71.27
C ARG A 823 4.62 -30.52 70.16
N ALA A 824 4.56 -31.02 68.92
CA ALA A 824 4.90 -30.23 67.76
C ALA A 824 3.93 -29.03 67.61
N SER A 825 4.42 -27.87 67.17
CA SER A 825 3.56 -26.70 66.91
C SER A 825 2.72 -26.93 65.70
N GLY A 826 1.61 -26.22 65.55
CA GLY A 826 0.82 -26.24 64.35
C GLY A 826 1.65 -25.84 63.08
N LEU A 827 2.66 -24.98 63.25
CA LEU A 827 3.61 -24.67 62.22
C LEU A 827 4.51 -25.83 61.81
N ASP A 828 4.97 -26.63 62.76
CA ASP A 828 5.74 -27.85 62.48
C ASP A 828 4.88 -28.84 61.69
N HIS A 829 3.61 -29.03 62.11
CA HIS A 829 2.64 -29.81 61.33
C HIS A 829 2.40 -29.33 59.95
N LEU A 830 2.20 -28.04 59.75
CA LEU A 830 2.03 -27.42 58.39
C LEU A 830 3.27 -27.71 57.52
N ARG A 831 4.47 -27.54 58.05
CA ARG A 831 5.71 -27.85 57.33
C ARG A 831 5.82 -29.35 56.98
N ALA A 832 5.39 -30.20 57.85
CA ALA A 832 5.34 -31.66 57.59
C ALA A 832 4.35 -31.98 56.46
N VAL A 833 3.17 -31.34 56.43
CA VAL A 833 2.15 -31.47 55.39
C VAL A 833 2.67 -30.96 54.07
N LEU A 834 3.28 -29.78 54.02
CA LEU A 834 3.86 -29.23 52.80
C LEU A 834 4.96 -30.12 52.21
N LYS A 835 5.81 -30.70 53.06
CA LYS A 835 6.95 -31.50 52.62
C LYS A 835 6.56 -32.92 52.21
N GLN A 836 5.70 -33.59 53.01
CA GLN A 836 5.42 -35.03 52.87
C GLN A 836 4.07 -35.31 52.22
N GLY A 837 3.14 -34.36 52.28
CA GLY A 837 1.77 -34.48 51.76
C GLY A 837 1.70 -34.82 50.28
N PRO A 838 2.40 -34.08 49.39
CA PRO A 838 2.24 -34.27 47.96
C PRO A 838 2.54 -35.67 47.47
N VAL A 839 3.57 -36.35 48.02
CA VAL A 839 3.91 -37.74 47.67
C VAL A 839 2.78 -38.73 48.05
N ARG A 840 1.86 -38.32 48.91
CA ARG A 840 0.73 -39.11 49.42
C ARG A 840 -0.62 -38.60 48.92
N GLY A 841 -0.63 -37.74 47.89
CA GLY A 841 -1.84 -37.17 47.30
C GLY A 841 -2.50 -36.08 48.15
N LEU A 842 -1.78 -35.50 49.14
CA LEU A 842 -2.28 -34.36 49.90
C LEU A 842 -1.54 -33.12 49.44
N HIS A 843 -2.26 -32.19 48.79
CA HIS A 843 -1.69 -31.00 48.17
C HIS A 843 -2.23 -29.75 48.83
N VAL A 844 -1.34 -28.81 49.13
CA VAL A 844 -1.68 -27.51 49.73
C VAL A 844 -1.68 -26.41 48.65
N LEU A 845 -2.79 -25.71 48.54
CA LEU A 845 -2.97 -24.52 47.76
C LEU A 845 -3.21 -23.36 48.74
N GLY A 846 -2.17 -22.59 49.04
CA GLY A 846 -2.21 -21.57 50.08
C GLY A 846 -2.05 -20.18 49.53
N TRP A 847 -2.72 -19.21 50.21
CA TRP A 847 -2.52 -17.79 49.96
C TRP A 847 -1.71 -17.15 51.08
N TRP A 848 -0.60 -16.51 50.74
CA TRP A 848 0.24 -15.68 51.60
C TRP A 848 0.26 -14.25 51.14
N ARG A 849 0.10 -13.27 52.03
CA ARG A 849 0.08 -11.84 51.74
C ARG A 849 1.47 -11.25 51.40
N GLY A 850 2.39 -12.06 50.90
CA GLY A 850 3.71 -11.65 50.42
C GLY A 850 4.76 -12.74 50.56
N VAL A 851 5.86 -12.57 49.87
CA VAL A 851 6.98 -13.52 49.79
C VAL A 851 7.65 -13.70 51.16
N ALA A 852 7.88 -12.63 51.91
CA ALA A 852 8.47 -12.69 53.22
C ALA A 852 7.63 -13.58 54.16
N ARG A 853 6.30 -13.45 54.10
CA ARG A 853 5.36 -14.25 54.90
C ARG A 853 5.40 -15.73 54.56
N LEU A 854 5.54 -16.06 53.28
CA LEU A 854 5.75 -17.44 52.86
C LEU A 854 7.07 -17.98 53.42
N LYS A 855 8.17 -17.22 53.35
CA LYS A 855 9.46 -17.61 53.92
C LYS A 855 9.41 -17.87 55.43
N ASP A 856 8.70 -17.00 56.18
CA ASP A 856 8.49 -17.22 57.61
C ASP A 856 7.77 -18.54 57.88
N THR A 857 6.76 -18.87 57.05
CA THR A 857 6.04 -20.14 57.17
C THR A 857 6.94 -21.33 56.87
N LEU A 858 7.70 -21.28 55.75
CA LEU A 858 8.54 -22.40 55.32
C LEU A 858 9.77 -22.63 56.18
N GLY A 859 10.33 -21.57 56.81
CA GLY A 859 11.58 -21.63 57.55
C GLY A 859 12.79 -21.82 56.64
N PHE A 860 13.89 -22.29 57.24
CA PHE A 860 15.15 -22.41 56.52
C PHE A 860 15.10 -23.63 55.56
N GLY A 861 15.26 -23.43 54.28
CA GLY A 861 15.37 -24.50 53.26
C GLY A 861 14.05 -25.05 52.71
N GLY A 862 12.87 -24.54 53.14
CA GLY A 862 11.57 -25.08 52.72
C GLY A 862 11.04 -24.55 51.37
N THR A 863 11.84 -23.80 50.60
CA THR A 863 11.40 -23.24 49.28
C THR A 863 11.14 -24.34 48.24
N GLU A 864 11.71 -25.50 48.39
CA GLU A 864 11.51 -26.65 47.51
C GLU A 864 10.15 -27.34 47.70
N ASP A 865 9.53 -27.13 48.87
CA ASP A 865 8.22 -27.69 49.18
C ASP A 865 7.08 -26.98 48.41
N ILE A 866 7.38 -25.82 47.78
CA ILE A 866 6.48 -25.09 46.90
C ILE A 866 7.00 -25.23 45.47
N GLY A 867 6.39 -26.08 44.66
CA GLY A 867 6.77 -26.32 43.27
C GLY A 867 6.15 -25.32 42.27
N ALA A 868 4.99 -24.77 42.62
CA ALA A 868 4.33 -23.79 41.80
C ALA A 868 3.86 -22.57 42.60
N TRP A 869 3.85 -21.43 41.97
CA TRP A 869 3.35 -20.20 42.60
C TRP A 869 2.70 -19.24 41.58
N VAL A 870 1.75 -18.44 42.08
CA VAL A 870 1.15 -17.30 41.41
C VAL A 870 1.48 -16.05 42.21
N ALA A 871 2.21 -15.11 41.65
CA ALA A 871 2.55 -13.83 42.28
C ALA A 871 1.70 -12.70 41.69
N LEU A 872 0.89 -12.08 42.53
CA LEU A 872 -0.06 -11.01 42.14
C LEU A 872 0.64 -9.65 42.11
N ASP A 873 0.57 -8.93 43.22
CA ASP A 873 1.15 -7.60 43.43
C ASP A 873 2.55 -7.62 44.06
N VAL A 874 3.36 -8.63 43.72
CA VAL A 874 4.72 -8.85 44.22
C VAL A 874 5.75 -8.41 43.21
N GLN A 875 6.82 -7.76 43.66
CA GLN A 875 7.93 -7.34 42.79
C GLN A 875 8.79 -8.54 42.36
N GLY A 876 9.28 -8.52 41.11
CA GLY A 876 10.06 -9.63 40.56
C GLY A 876 11.34 -9.97 41.34
N ASN A 877 12.02 -8.95 41.93
CA ASN A 877 13.23 -9.18 42.73
C ASN A 877 13.00 -9.99 43.98
N GLU A 878 11.79 -9.98 44.56
CA GLU A 878 11.42 -10.77 45.73
C GLU A 878 11.29 -12.27 45.39
N LEU A 879 10.94 -12.58 44.12
CA LEU A 879 10.66 -13.93 43.64
C LEU A 879 11.91 -14.77 43.32
N ALA A 880 13.09 -14.13 43.22
CA ALA A 880 14.35 -14.81 42.85
C ALA A 880 14.63 -16.11 43.65
N PRO A 881 14.35 -16.21 44.98
CA PRO A 881 14.58 -17.45 45.76
C PRO A 881 13.71 -18.64 45.29
N PHE A 882 12.58 -18.38 44.68
CA PHE A 882 11.63 -19.37 44.14
C PHE A 882 11.86 -19.68 42.66
N CYS A 883 12.82 -19.00 42.02
CA CYS A 883 13.21 -19.18 40.61
C CYS A 883 14.66 -19.66 40.48
N ALA A 884 15.15 -20.48 41.39
CA ALA A 884 16.55 -20.95 41.42
C ALA A 884 17.60 -19.79 41.36
N GLY A 885 17.29 -18.64 41.96
CA GLY A 885 18.18 -17.49 42.03
C GLY A 885 18.19 -16.61 40.75
N GLN A 886 17.37 -16.92 39.76
CA GLN A 886 17.26 -16.09 38.54
C GLN A 886 16.63 -14.75 38.87
N VAL A 887 17.15 -13.70 38.21
CA VAL A 887 16.55 -12.35 38.29
C VAL A 887 15.25 -12.34 37.52
N VAL A 888 14.15 -12.04 38.19
CA VAL A 888 12.84 -11.87 37.55
C VAL A 888 12.58 -10.38 37.32
N HIS A 889 12.56 -9.98 36.06
CA HIS A 889 12.23 -8.62 35.64
C HIS A 889 10.72 -8.46 35.51
N TRP A 890 10.10 -8.01 36.59
CA TRP A 890 8.66 -7.85 36.69
C TRP A 890 8.28 -6.73 37.64
N SER A 891 7.35 -5.92 37.21
CA SER A 891 6.63 -4.95 38.04
C SER A 891 5.15 -5.31 38.04
N PRO A 892 4.48 -5.37 39.19
CA PRO A 892 3.07 -5.69 39.24
C PRO A 892 2.19 -4.78 38.40
N ARG A 893 1.23 -5.37 37.72
CA ARG A 893 0.23 -4.67 36.89
C ARG A 893 -1.18 -5.09 37.36
N PRO A 894 -2.17 -4.18 37.39
CA PRO A 894 -3.55 -4.53 37.74
C PRO A 894 -4.10 -5.64 36.82
N GLY A 895 -4.72 -6.64 37.46
CA GLY A 895 -5.32 -7.78 36.73
C GLY A 895 -4.30 -8.73 36.08
N ARG A 896 -3.01 -8.63 36.42
CA ARG A 896 -1.94 -9.50 35.89
C ARG A 896 -1.12 -10.08 37.02
N ALA A 897 -0.78 -11.37 36.89
CA ALA A 897 0.06 -12.07 37.80
C ALA A 897 1.20 -12.78 37.08
N LEU A 898 2.26 -13.11 37.80
CA LEU A 898 3.26 -14.06 37.32
C LEU A 898 2.91 -15.46 37.79
N PHE A 899 3.02 -16.45 36.93
CA PHE A 899 2.89 -17.84 37.20
C PHE A 899 4.21 -18.57 36.93
N PHE A 900 4.56 -19.50 37.81
CA PHE A 900 5.71 -20.38 37.63
C PHE A 900 5.42 -21.75 38.21
N ASP A 901 5.65 -22.79 37.43
CA ASP A 901 5.72 -24.16 37.85
C ASP A 901 7.12 -24.69 37.55
N ARG A 902 7.87 -25.02 38.59
CA ARG A 902 9.26 -25.48 38.51
C ARG A 902 9.43 -26.73 37.62
N SER A 903 8.38 -27.53 37.46
CA SER A 903 8.45 -28.75 36.66
C SER A 903 8.34 -28.49 35.15
N THR A 904 7.73 -27.38 34.74
CA THR A 904 7.39 -27.12 33.35
C THR A 904 8.02 -25.83 32.80
N HIS A 905 8.28 -24.84 33.67
CA HIS A 905 8.74 -23.53 33.25
C HIS A 905 10.23 -23.28 33.48
N ALA A 906 10.91 -22.76 32.49
CA ALA A 906 12.29 -22.27 32.65
C ALA A 906 12.33 -20.89 33.30
N SER A 907 11.28 -20.08 33.12
CA SER A 907 11.11 -18.72 33.67
C SER A 907 9.64 -18.46 33.95
N PRO A 908 9.30 -17.52 34.86
CA PRO A 908 7.92 -17.15 35.12
C PRO A 908 7.24 -16.57 33.87
N GLU A 909 5.94 -16.84 33.73
CA GLU A 909 5.09 -16.39 32.66
C GLU A 909 3.95 -15.51 33.19
N VAL A 910 3.50 -14.54 32.36
CA VAL A 910 2.38 -13.67 32.72
C VAL A 910 1.07 -14.44 32.57
N THR A 911 0.23 -14.39 33.60
CA THR A 911 -1.10 -15.01 33.62
C THR A 911 -2.15 -13.96 33.97
N ILE A 912 -3.36 -14.14 33.48
CA ILE A 912 -4.50 -13.30 33.82
C ILE A 912 -5.41 -14.10 34.77
N PRO A 913 -5.50 -13.74 36.07
CA PRO A 913 -6.43 -14.37 36.99
C PRO A 913 -7.87 -14.34 36.49
N PHE A 914 -8.62 -15.40 36.66
CA PHE A 914 -10.03 -15.41 36.25
C PHE A 914 -10.86 -14.44 37.10
N HIS A 915 -11.91 -13.91 36.51
CA HIS A 915 -12.85 -13.09 37.28
C HIS A 915 -13.50 -13.91 38.39
N PRO A 916 -13.64 -13.37 39.60
CA PRO A 916 -14.36 -14.05 40.67
C PRO A 916 -15.79 -14.40 40.21
N PRO A 917 -16.37 -15.52 40.61
CA PRO A 917 -17.73 -15.86 40.29
C PRO A 917 -18.69 -14.81 40.88
N GLU A 918 -19.63 -14.32 40.05
CA GLU A 918 -20.66 -13.37 40.51
C GLU A 918 -21.57 -14.06 41.50
N ALA A 919 -21.90 -13.38 42.61
CA ALA A 919 -22.80 -13.92 43.65
C ALA A 919 -24.25 -14.19 43.18
N ALA A 920 -24.58 -13.90 41.92
CA ALA A 920 -25.90 -14.03 41.32
C ALA A 920 -26.10 -15.29 40.45
N ASP A 921 -25.06 -16.10 40.23
CA ASP A 921 -25.16 -17.35 39.45
C ASP A 921 -25.22 -18.59 40.41
N ALA A 922 -25.75 -18.42 41.62
CA ALA A 922 -26.05 -19.48 42.59
C ALA A 922 -27.49 -19.99 42.41
#